data_89bb4b0494a74715769bc8eb6faa0d4a
#
_entry.id   89bb4b0494a74715769bc8eb6faa0d4a
#
_cell.length_a   1.000
_cell.length_b   1.000
_cell.length_c   1.000
_cell.angle_alpha   90.00
_cell.angle_beta   90.00
_cell.angle_gamma   90.00
#
_symmetry.space_group_name_H-M   'P 1'
#
loop_
_entity.id
_entity.type
_entity.pdbx_description
1 polymer ?
#
loop_
_entity_poly.entity_id
_entity_poly.type
_entity_poly.pdbx_seq_one_letter_code
_entity_poly.pdbx_strand_id
1 'polypeptide(L)'
;MKTKFSVMLTLLLALVVQISFAQNKNVSGTVSDDNGLPLPGATVVIKGTSTGVSTDFDGNYSITASVGDVLVFSYVGYSNQSITVGASNTVNASMVPDNALEEVIIEAYSNNAISKEKSVSAITTLTAESVESRPNASVVQMLQGQVPGLNIGTGSGQPGANSLIILRGVGSINGNIEPLFIVDGVPVDEDNFRSINNADVATISILKDASASSLYGSRGANGAIVITTKKGKYNSNLTVNYKSQFGFSQLPEQNFDVMNSRQKLELDRSRNQGLGNGLSDQAIAAIADQVNTDWSDVFFRNGTTNSHNISISSGSEKTNSYSSFNYFEQEGVTRRSSLQRFSFRNNFNGKSENDKFNYSSSITANYSTSDFIQNEGTGNLSNPFLVPYVALPYYSQYNPDGTLNITGSGEDSFANTPYTSLNNTILNTNLQEEVKFIGNVRANYEFAENLTAGMSFGLDYTQITGKFIEDPQSIYGQSAVASGDAEYQGNHFEQFFRDIRFNNIVSLNYNNVIDDKHTIDVTAYLEYSKSHSNSFSLDQYGLNPKLVGNGASFIPGDTYEDLNEDGVIDGAAEFPYIPSVASSEVEVGLFSYFGVLKYDYDGRYGLQASWRRDASSRFSNSNKWATFYSVSGRWNIHKEDFMQNNTFFDNLKLRASYGTSGNDRITGGYYGGTTNTYNLYGQGTGYNNTVAYYASSIANDDLKWETNKQTNIGIDFSILNRKLSGSIDVYDKTTEDLFQSFPVSSINGTNSIQANIGSLNNRGAELSLNWQAINSGDFSVSIFANGSYNKNEITKLPNGENVDNGGRTILAEGQPIGSFFAVRWAGVNPANGQNLYYDVDGNVTDVYSEDDRVFIDKAIYPTYQGGFGFNSTWKNFTLDTQFSFVADIYRNNGSLGVIEDPTLTSLSNSSTSLLDAWQQPGDVTYIPALSTESIRNRLTDRYIEDASFLRLRNITLGYNLGNLLKEGSPISKMKVFVQAENLITWSKWRGWDPESSFRSGDFFDYPTSKIFTIGLDVNF
;
A
#
# COMPACT_ATOMS: atom_id res chain seq x y z
N MET A 1 -83.79 9.64 41.13
CA MET A 1 -82.68 9.60 40.16
C MET A 1 -81.41 10.20 40.71
N LYS A 2 -81.40 11.10 41.67
CA LYS A 2 -80.15 11.72 42.23
C LYS A 2 -79.25 10.75 43.03
N THR A 3 -79.82 9.77 43.70
CA THR A 3 -79.06 8.81 44.56
C THR A 3 -78.35 7.74 43.77
N LYS A 4 -78.84 7.33 42.61
CA LYS A 4 -78.18 6.32 41.78
C LYS A 4 -76.96 6.87 41.01
N PHE A 5 -77.00 8.18 40.66
CA PHE A 5 -75.93 8.84 40.04
C PHE A 5 -74.74 9.11 40.97
N SER A 6 -75.03 9.45 42.27
CA SER A 6 -73.99 9.63 43.30
C SER A 6 -73.27 8.33 43.59
N VAL A 7 -74.02 7.16 43.68
CA VAL A 7 -73.32 5.88 43.91
C VAL A 7 -72.51 5.41 42.74
N MET A 8 -72.96 5.69 41.50
CA MET A 8 -72.17 5.40 40.29
C MET A 8 -70.94 6.26 40.17
N LEU A 9 -71.03 7.57 40.53
CA LEU A 9 -69.85 8.48 40.54
C LEU A 9 -68.85 8.12 41.63
N THR A 10 -69.33 7.67 42.81
CA THR A 10 -68.51 7.22 43.92
C THR A 10 -67.81 5.88 43.61
N LEU A 11 -68.45 4.96 42.87
CA LEU A 11 -67.86 3.73 42.38
C LEU A 11 -66.85 4.00 41.27
N LEU A 12 -67.12 4.96 40.37
CA LEU A 12 -66.23 5.38 39.33
C LEU A 12 -64.99 6.09 39.90
N LEU A 13 -65.15 6.91 40.93
CA LEU A 13 -64.05 7.54 41.67
C LEU A 13 -63.26 6.51 42.48
N ALA A 14 -63.92 5.48 43.06
CA ALA A 14 -63.23 4.39 43.72
C ALA A 14 -62.38 3.50 42.75
N LEU A 15 -62.86 3.33 41.50
CA LEU A 15 -62.17 2.58 40.44
C LEU A 15 -61.00 3.40 39.89
N VAL A 16 -61.11 4.73 39.77
CA VAL A 16 -60.01 5.63 39.34
C VAL A 16 -58.92 5.72 40.41
N VAL A 17 -59.27 5.63 41.71
CA VAL A 17 -58.29 5.64 42.80
C VAL A 17 -57.50 4.31 42.90
N GLN A 18 -58.02 3.19 42.34
CA GLN A 18 -57.26 1.91 42.33
C GLN A 18 -56.29 1.80 41.16
N ILE A 19 -56.28 2.72 40.20
CA ILE A 19 -55.32 2.71 39.08
C ILE A 19 -54.07 3.55 39.35
N SER A 20 -53.93 4.18 40.51
CA SER A 20 -52.86 5.20 40.76
C SER A 20 -51.92 4.88 41.91
N PHE A 21 -51.49 3.63 42.05
CA PHE A 21 -50.32 3.30 42.90
C PHE A 21 -49.43 2.32 42.18
N ALA A 22 -48.63 2.86 41.20
CA ALA A 22 -47.33 2.29 40.93
C ALA A 22 -46.49 2.54 42.21
N GLN A 23 -46.41 1.55 43.11
CA GLN A 23 -45.55 1.67 44.30
C GLN A 23 -44.10 1.62 43.86
N ASN A 24 -43.43 2.79 43.88
CA ASN A 24 -42.00 2.82 43.85
C ASN A 24 -41.44 1.97 44.96
N LYS A 25 -40.64 0.99 44.62
CA LYS A 25 -39.98 0.09 45.57
C LYS A 25 -38.47 0.16 45.38
N ASN A 26 -37.74 -0.13 46.46
CA ASN A 26 -36.28 -0.23 46.35
C ASN A 26 -35.96 -1.63 45.82
N VAL A 27 -35.34 -1.66 44.62
CA VAL A 27 -34.89 -2.88 43.95
C VAL A 27 -33.40 -2.99 44.17
N SER A 28 -32.92 -4.10 44.69
CA SER A 28 -31.50 -4.38 44.89
C SER A 28 -31.13 -5.69 44.20
N GLY A 29 -29.84 -5.88 43.96
CA GLY A 29 -29.34 -7.14 43.41
C GLY A 29 -27.84 -7.07 43.19
N THR A 30 -27.28 -8.13 42.65
CA THR A 30 -25.89 -8.26 42.28
C THR A 30 -25.75 -8.33 40.77
N VAL A 31 -24.74 -7.62 40.23
CA VAL A 31 -24.29 -7.75 38.84
C VAL A 31 -22.98 -8.54 38.86
N SER A 32 -22.99 -9.68 38.18
CA SER A 32 -21.81 -10.55 38.05
C SER A 32 -21.52 -10.86 36.59
N ASP A 33 -20.32 -11.38 36.29
CA ASP A 33 -20.03 -11.99 35.00
C ASP A 33 -20.67 -13.39 34.87
N ASP A 34 -20.46 -14.04 33.72
CA ASP A 34 -20.91 -15.41 33.43
C ASP A 34 -20.24 -16.50 34.27
N ASN A 35 -19.13 -16.18 34.96
CA ASN A 35 -18.44 -17.05 35.92
C ASN A 35 -18.87 -16.78 37.38
N GLY A 36 -19.77 -15.82 37.61
CA GLY A 36 -20.29 -15.42 38.92
C GLY A 36 -19.37 -14.43 39.66
N LEU A 37 -18.35 -13.87 39.04
CA LEU A 37 -17.50 -12.82 39.63
C LEU A 37 -18.25 -11.47 39.63
N PRO A 38 -18.27 -10.74 40.78
CA PRO A 38 -18.96 -9.46 40.85
C PRO A 38 -18.33 -8.42 39.89
N LEU A 39 -19.15 -7.56 39.32
CA LEU A 39 -18.73 -6.49 38.41
C LEU A 39 -18.87 -5.12 39.10
N PRO A 40 -17.82 -4.60 39.75
CA PRO A 40 -17.82 -3.30 40.39
C PRO A 40 -17.87 -2.16 39.37
N GLY A 41 -18.69 -1.13 39.60
CA GLY A 41 -18.84 0.01 38.69
C GLY A 41 -19.76 -0.25 37.50
N ALA A 42 -20.46 -1.39 37.42
CA ALA A 42 -21.49 -1.61 36.44
C ALA A 42 -22.64 -0.60 36.59
N THR A 43 -23.11 -0.05 35.50
CA THR A 43 -24.17 0.95 35.49
C THR A 43 -25.56 0.27 35.37
N VAL A 44 -26.50 0.63 36.23
CA VAL A 44 -27.89 0.16 36.22
C VAL A 44 -28.83 1.34 36.02
N VAL A 45 -29.54 1.41 34.90
CA VAL A 45 -30.43 2.55 34.54
C VAL A 45 -31.84 2.07 34.27
N ILE A 46 -32.85 2.83 34.67
CA ILE A 46 -34.23 2.59 34.26
C ILE A 46 -34.41 3.06 32.82
N LYS A 47 -34.80 2.14 31.92
CA LYS A 47 -34.96 2.40 30.48
C LYS A 47 -35.87 3.60 30.22
N GLY A 48 -35.40 4.56 29.45
CA GLY A 48 -36.15 5.78 29.10
C GLY A 48 -36.14 6.88 30.14
N THR A 49 -35.32 6.76 31.20
CA THR A 49 -35.14 7.80 32.23
C THR A 49 -33.64 8.12 32.44
N SER A 50 -33.34 9.21 33.17
CA SER A 50 -31.99 9.53 33.63
C SER A 50 -31.67 8.95 35.02
N THR A 51 -32.54 8.11 35.60
CA THR A 51 -32.35 7.51 36.93
C THR A 51 -31.46 6.28 36.81
N GLY A 52 -30.29 6.29 37.39
CA GLY A 52 -29.30 5.21 37.37
C GLY A 52 -28.40 5.22 38.59
N VAL A 53 -27.80 4.05 38.89
CA VAL A 53 -26.82 3.81 39.96
C VAL A 53 -25.67 2.97 39.40
N SER A 54 -24.52 3.00 40.10
CA SER A 54 -23.39 2.10 39.79
C SER A 54 -23.29 1.04 40.91
N THR A 55 -22.78 -0.14 40.54
CA THR A 55 -22.55 -1.22 41.54
C THR A 55 -21.33 -0.91 42.43
N ASP A 56 -21.38 -1.39 43.67
CA ASP A 56 -20.24 -1.35 44.59
C ASP A 56 -19.16 -2.38 44.26
N PHE A 57 -18.13 -2.50 45.13
CA PHE A 57 -17.01 -3.45 44.96
C PHE A 57 -17.41 -4.91 44.91
N ASP A 58 -18.55 -5.27 45.57
CA ASP A 58 -19.10 -6.62 45.60
C ASP A 58 -20.17 -6.82 44.50
N GLY A 59 -20.28 -5.87 43.55
CA GLY A 59 -21.22 -5.92 42.46
C GLY A 59 -22.65 -5.61 42.85
N ASN A 60 -22.95 -5.15 44.07
CA ASN A 60 -24.29 -4.88 44.56
C ASN A 60 -24.78 -3.50 44.11
N TYR A 61 -26.05 -3.39 43.85
CA TYR A 61 -26.71 -2.11 43.52
C TYR A 61 -28.08 -1.99 44.27
N SER A 62 -28.53 -0.75 44.38
CA SER A 62 -29.86 -0.46 44.92
C SER A 62 -30.45 0.73 44.18
N ILE A 63 -31.61 0.57 43.54
CA ILE A 63 -32.28 1.58 42.72
C ILE A 63 -33.79 1.61 43.03
N THR A 64 -34.37 2.81 43.04
CA THR A 64 -35.80 2.95 43.20
C THR A 64 -36.52 2.80 41.87
N ALA A 65 -37.36 1.80 41.71
CA ALA A 65 -38.05 1.48 40.47
C ALA A 65 -39.47 0.95 40.74
N SER A 66 -40.35 1.01 39.75
CA SER A 66 -41.70 0.47 39.80
C SER A 66 -41.77 -0.92 39.19
N VAL A 67 -42.79 -1.71 39.61
CA VAL A 67 -43.10 -2.98 38.92
C VAL A 67 -43.49 -2.69 37.47
N GLY A 68 -42.80 -3.34 36.52
CA GLY A 68 -42.93 -3.13 35.10
C GLY A 68 -41.85 -2.26 34.45
N ASP A 69 -41.04 -1.53 35.27
CA ASP A 69 -39.85 -0.82 34.74
C ASP A 69 -38.81 -1.82 34.23
N VAL A 70 -38.07 -1.44 33.20
CA VAL A 70 -36.97 -2.25 32.66
C VAL A 70 -35.65 -1.66 33.14
N LEU A 71 -34.89 -2.44 33.88
CA LEU A 71 -33.52 -2.10 34.28
C LEU A 71 -32.57 -2.52 33.16
N VAL A 72 -31.73 -1.59 32.70
CA VAL A 72 -30.67 -1.82 31.74
C VAL A 72 -29.34 -1.84 32.51
N PHE A 73 -28.67 -2.97 32.46
CA PHE A 73 -27.36 -3.19 33.02
C PHE A 73 -26.31 -3.01 31.93
N SER A 74 -25.30 -2.18 32.18
CA SER A 74 -24.19 -1.96 31.24
C SER A 74 -22.84 -1.93 31.98
N TYR A 75 -21.84 -2.57 31.39
CA TYR A 75 -20.46 -2.58 31.89
C TYR A 75 -19.49 -2.63 30.71
N VAL A 76 -18.33 -2.00 30.86
CA VAL A 76 -17.32 -1.94 29.79
C VAL A 76 -16.81 -3.36 29.48
N GLY A 77 -16.96 -3.79 28.22
CA GLY A 77 -16.59 -5.14 27.78
C GLY A 77 -17.64 -6.22 27.98
N TYR A 78 -18.88 -5.84 28.32
CA TYR A 78 -20.02 -6.76 28.49
C TYR A 78 -21.23 -6.31 27.69
N SER A 79 -22.01 -7.27 27.18
CA SER A 79 -23.26 -7.00 26.47
C SER A 79 -24.30 -6.42 27.42
N ASN A 80 -25.00 -5.36 26.99
CA ASN A 80 -26.06 -4.77 27.79
C ASN A 80 -27.20 -5.78 28.04
N GLN A 81 -27.62 -5.92 29.30
CA GLN A 81 -28.72 -6.77 29.69
C GLN A 81 -29.92 -5.94 30.15
N SER A 82 -31.11 -6.32 29.71
CA SER A 82 -32.35 -5.67 30.13
C SER A 82 -33.23 -6.65 30.91
N ILE A 83 -33.63 -6.30 32.14
CA ILE A 83 -34.47 -7.14 33.01
C ILE A 83 -35.66 -6.31 33.50
N THR A 84 -36.88 -6.84 33.31
CA THR A 84 -38.10 -6.19 33.80
C THR A 84 -38.26 -6.42 35.29
N VAL A 85 -38.54 -5.36 36.04
CA VAL A 85 -38.81 -5.41 37.47
C VAL A 85 -40.13 -6.11 37.71
N GLY A 86 -40.06 -7.31 38.29
CA GLY A 86 -41.22 -8.11 38.69
C GLY A 86 -41.69 -7.76 40.10
N ALA A 87 -42.46 -8.70 40.76
CA ALA A 87 -42.93 -8.54 42.14
C ALA A 87 -41.75 -8.59 43.16
N SER A 88 -40.66 -9.29 42.88
CA SER A 88 -39.45 -9.39 43.73
C SER A 88 -38.74 -8.05 43.87
N ASN A 89 -38.19 -7.78 45.06
CA ASN A 89 -37.30 -6.64 45.33
C ASN A 89 -35.84 -6.93 44.97
N THR A 90 -35.55 -8.17 44.57
CA THR A 90 -34.20 -8.56 44.16
C THR A 90 -34.18 -8.91 42.70
N VAL A 91 -33.25 -8.24 41.94
CA VAL A 91 -33.01 -8.48 40.51
C VAL A 91 -31.51 -8.65 40.32
N ASN A 92 -31.06 -9.87 40.10
CA ASN A 92 -29.63 -10.13 39.79
C ASN A 92 -29.45 -10.19 38.30
N ALA A 93 -28.29 -9.68 37.82
CA ALA A 93 -27.90 -9.71 36.42
C ALA A 93 -26.56 -10.45 36.26
N SER A 94 -26.54 -11.47 35.40
CA SER A 94 -25.30 -12.12 34.96
C SER A 94 -24.98 -11.62 33.59
N MET A 95 -23.97 -10.72 33.50
CA MET A 95 -23.54 -10.11 32.24
C MET A 95 -22.59 -11.05 31.51
N VAL A 96 -22.82 -11.19 30.22
CA VAL A 96 -21.96 -11.98 29.34
C VAL A 96 -20.91 -11.05 28.74
N PRO A 97 -19.59 -11.40 28.82
CA PRO A 97 -18.57 -10.62 28.13
C PRO A 97 -18.97 -10.37 26.70
N ASP A 98 -18.93 -9.12 26.29
CA ASP A 98 -19.12 -8.76 24.89
C ASP A 98 -17.84 -9.11 24.13
N ASN A 99 -17.66 -10.41 23.84
CA ASN A 99 -16.54 -10.92 23.04
C ASN A 99 -16.68 -10.54 21.55
N ALA A 100 -17.73 -9.85 21.20
CA ALA A 100 -17.90 -9.13 19.96
C ALA A 100 -17.83 -7.64 20.29
N LEU A 101 -16.66 -7.05 20.25
CA LEU A 101 -16.56 -5.70 19.73
C LEU A 101 -17.33 -5.76 18.39
N GLU A 102 -18.52 -5.18 18.33
CA GLU A 102 -19.22 -5.02 17.06
C GLU A 102 -18.19 -4.33 16.14
N GLU A 103 -17.71 -5.06 15.14
CA GLU A 103 -16.77 -4.50 14.15
C GLU A 103 -17.49 -3.31 13.51
N VAL A 104 -17.03 -2.14 13.88
CA VAL A 104 -17.62 -0.88 13.46
C VAL A 104 -16.97 -0.49 12.15
N ILE A 105 -17.78 -0.35 11.12
CA ILE A 105 -17.34 0.01 9.78
C ILE A 105 -17.63 1.49 9.54
N ILE A 106 -16.65 2.21 9.02
CA ILE A 106 -16.84 3.56 8.50
C ILE A 106 -17.05 3.44 7.00
N GLU A 107 -18.28 3.69 6.55
CA GLU A 107 -18.57 3.78 5.13
C GLU A 107 -18.19 5.16 4.55
N ALA A 108 -17.96 5.19 3.25
CA ALA A 108 -17.62 6.38 2.49
C ALA A 108 -18.46 7.61 2.87
N TYR A 109 -17.83 8.74 3.12
CA TYR A 109 -18.42 10.03 3.47
C TYR A 109 -19.36 10.03 4.71
N SER A 110 -19.65 8.88 5.29
CA SER A 110 -20.46 8.76 6.51
C SER A 110 -19.63 9.13 7.74
N ASN A 111 -20.21 9.96 8.60
CA ASN A 111 -19.63 10.25 9.92
C ASN A 111 -20.01 9.20 10.96
N ASN A 112 -21.03 8.42 10.66
CA ASN A 112 -21.59 7.43 11.58
C ASN A 112 -20.97 6.08 11.25
N ALA A 113 -20.29 5.54 12.23
CA ALA A 113 -19.89 4.16 12.21
C ALA A 113 -21.13 3.25 12.24
N ILE A 114 -21.20 2.29 11.34
CA ILE A 114 -22.26 1.28 11.31
C ILE A 114 -21.70 -0.06 11.75
N SER A 115 -22.53 -0.88 12.39
CA SER A 115 -22.11 -2.24 12.71
C SER A 115 -21.96 -3.09 11.44
N LYS A 116 -20.99 -4.01 11.45
CA LYS A 116 -20.78 -4.97 10.34
C LYS A 116 -22.07 -5.73 9.98
N GLU A 117 -22.91 -6.00 10.96
CA GLU A 117 -24.21 -6.66 10.77
C GLU A 117 -25.13 -5.84 9.86
N LYS A 118 -25.14 -4.50 9.98
CA LYS A 118 -25.97 -3.59 9.18
C LYS A 118 -25.37 -3.22 7.83
N SER A 119 -24.09 -3.46 7.60
CA SER A 119 -23.46 -3.18 6.32
C SER A 119 -23.92 -4.12 5.21
N VAL A 120 -24.14 -3.56 4.02
CA VAL A 120 -24.50 -4.30 2.79
C VAL A 120 -23.27 -4.55 1.90
N SER A 121 -22.12 -3.96 2.24
CA SER A 121 -20.91 -3.89 1.40
C SER A 121 -19.86 -4.90 1.82
N ALA A 122 -19.00 -5.29 0.87
CA ALA A 122 -17.81 -6.09 1.12
C ALA A 122 -16.66 -5.20 1.64
N ILE A 123 -16.59 -5.02 2.95
CA ILE A 123 -15.57 -4.19 3.62
C ILE A 123 -14.76 -5.07 4.57
N THR A 124 -13.44 -4.93 4.52
CA THR A 124 -12.52 -5.51 5.51
C THR A 124 -11.91 -4.39 6.32
N THR A 125 -12.04 -4.43 7.64
CA THR A 125 -11.49 -3.43 8.56
C THR A 125 -10.38 -4.05 9.41
N LEU A 126 -9.25 -3.37 9.49
CA LEU A 126 -8.14 -3.68 10.37
C LEU A 126 -8.07 -2.63 11.47
N THR A 127 -7.81 -3.06 12.70
CA THR A 127 -7.67 -2.17 13.86
C THR A 127 -6.23 -1.74 14.08
N ALA A 128 -6.04 -0.69 14.87
CA ALA A 128 -4.72 -0.18 15.27
C ALA A 128 -3.79 -1.27 15.80
N GLU A 129 -4.31 -2.22 16.57
CA GLU A 129 -3.52 -3.30 17.19
C GLU A 129 -2.78 -4.16 16.17
N SER A 130 -3.36 -4.35 14.97
CA SER A 130 -2.75 -5.15 13.91
C SER A 130 -1.60 -4.44 13.18
N VAL A 131 -1.49 -3.12 13.30
CA VAL A 131 -0.55 -2.28 12.53
C VAL A 131 0.39 -1.44 13.41
N GLU A 132 0.00 -1.10 14.61
CA GLU A 132 0.68 -0.10 15.47
C GLU A 132 2.07 -0.53 15.97
N SER A 133 2.32 -1.82 16.14
CA SER A 133 3.57 -2.33 16.73
C SER A 133 4.72 -2.44 15.73
N ARG A 134 4.50 -2.22 14.44
CA ARG A 134 5.51 -2.43 13.40
C ARG A 134 6.34 -1.18 13.13
N PRO A 135 7.67 -1.26 13.18
CA PRO A 135 8.58 -0.14 12.91
C PRO A 135 8.80 0.04 11.41
N ASN A 136 7.76 -0.07 10.60
CA ASN A 136 7.86 0.10 9.16
C ASN A 136 7.60 1.55 8.75
N ALA A 137 8.34 2.06 7.78
CA ALA A 137 8.15 3.39 7.22
C ALA A 137 6.77 3.56 6.54
N SER A 138 6.19 2.48 6.02
CA SER A 138 4.94 2.48 5.25
C SER A 138 3.82 1.71 5.95
N VAL A 139 2.69 2.40 6.21
CA VAL A 139 1.43 1.79 6.68
C VAL A 139 0.93 0.71 5.73
N VAL A 140 1.14 0.90 4.42
CA VAL A 140 0.62 0.00 3.37
C VAL A 140 1.28 -1.38 3.43
N GLN A 141 2.60 -1.43 3.61
CA GLN A 141 3.33 -2.71 3.68
C GLN A 141 2.85 -3.60 4.83
N MET A 142 2.28 -3.00 5.87
CA MET A 142 1.72 -3.74 7.00
C MET A 142 0.41 -4.47 6.69
N LEU A 143 -0.29 -4.07 5.63
CA LEU A 143 -1.56 -4.67 5.19
C LEU A 143 -1.37 -6.00 4.46
N GLN A 144 -0.14 -6.29 4.02
CA GLN A 144 0.15 -7.45 3.19
C GLN A 144 -0.15 -8.77 3.91
N GLY A 145 -0.95 -9.64 3.27
CA GLY A 145 -1.41 -10.90 3.85
C GLY A 145 -2.48 -10.75 4.94
N GLN A 146 -2.96 -9.52 5.24
CA GLN A 146 -4.05 -9.33 6.19
C GLN A 146 -5.42 -9.22 5.55
N VAL A 147 -5.48 -8.83 4.28
CA VAL A 147 -6.73 -8.57 3.56
C VAL A 147 -6.81 -9.45 2.32
N PRO A 148 -7.86 -10.29 2.18
CA PRO A 148 -8.03 -11.09 0.98
C PRO A 148 -8.28 -10.19 -0.23
N GLY A 149 -7.65 -10.52 -1.36
CA GLY A 149 -7.75 -9.77 -2.62
C GLY A 149 -6.85 -8.55 -2.72
N LEU A 150 -6.14 -8.16 -1.65
CA LEU A 150 -5.18 -7.06 -1.66
C LEU A 150 -3.77 -7.58 -1.92
N ASN A 151 -3.18 -7.19 -3.04
CA ASN A 151 -1.80 -7.47 -3.41
C ASN A 151 -0.96 -6.20 -3.25
N ILE A 152 0.13 -6.30 -2.51
CA ILE A 152 1.07 -5.22 -2.28
C ILE A 152 2.44 -5.71 -2.76
N GLY A 153 2.89 -5.16 -3.89
CA GLY A 153 4.23 -5.40 -4.40
C GLY A 153 5.19 -4.36 -3.85
N THR A 154 6.25 -4.80 -3.21
CA THR A 154 7.35 -3.91 -2.84
C THR A 154 8.17 -3.63 -4.09
N GLY A 155 8.04 -2.46 -4.69
CA GLY A 155 8.87 -2.06 -5.85
C GLY A 155 10.35 -1.99 -5.47
N SER A 156 10.64 -1.59 -4.23
CA SER A 156 11.97 -1.50 -3.63
C SER A 156 11.87 -1.75 -2.13
N GLY A 157 12.87 -2.43 -1.54
CA GLY A 157 13.03 -2.57 -0.09
C GLY A 157 13.68 -1.36 0.59
N GLN A 158 14.00 -0.31 -0.17
CA GLN A 158 14.64 0.90 0.31
C GLN A 158 13.75 1.67 1.29
N PRO A 159 14.30 2.24 2.39
CA PRO A 159 13.53 3.06 3.30
C PRO A 159 12.77 4.19 2.60
N GLY A 160 11.45 4.27 2.82
CA GLY A 160 10.60 5.29 2.22
C GLY A 160 10.21 5.06 0.76
N ALA A 161 10.55 3.93 0.15
CA ALA A 161 10.11 3.59 -1.19
C ALA A 161 8.60 3.30 -1.25
N ASN A 162 7.98 3.63 -2.38
CA ASN A 162 6.57 3.38 -2.64
C ASN A 162 6.32 1.90 -2.96
N SER A 163 5.10 1.44 -2.68
CA SER A 163 4.63 0.08 -2.99
C SER A 163 3.49 0.14 -3.99
N LEU A 164 3.47 -0.78 -4.95
CA LEU A 164 2.34 -0.93 -5.87
C LEU A 164 1.22 -1.72 -5.18
N ILE A 165 0.00 -1.20 -5.25
CA ILE A 165 -1.15 -1.77 -4.57
C ILE A 165 -2.21 -2.14 -5.59
N ILE A 166 -2.62 -3.40 -5.60
CA ILE A 166 -3.64 -3.92 -6.50
C ILE A 166 -4.73 -4.61 -5.69
N LEU A 167 -5.99 -4.25 -5.95
CA LEU A 167 -7.15 -4.84 -5.29
C LEU A 167 -8.00 -5.60 -6.31
N ARG A 168 -8.19 -6.94 -6.07
CA ARG A 168 -9.00 -7.81 -6.94
C ARG A 168 -8.54 -7.83 -8.40
N GLY A 169 -7.20 -7.84 -8.60
CA GLY A 169 -6.57 -7.91 -9.92
C GLY A 169 -6.42 -6.57 -10.63
N VAL A 170 -5.68 -6.58 -11.72
CA VAL A 170 -5.41 -5.41 -12.55
C VAL A 170 -6.69 -4.96 -13.24
N GLY A 171 -7.06 -3.70 -13.07
CA GLY A 171 -8.33 -3.15 -13.54
C GLY A 171 -8.24 -2.36 -14.86
N SER A 172 -7.03 -2.03 -15.34
CA SER A 172 -6.81 -1.29 -16.59
C SER A 172 -5.48 -1.70 -17.23
N ILE A 173 -5.33 -1.47 -18.54
CA ILE A 173 -4.07 -1.69 -19.27
C ILE A 173 -3.17 -0.45 -19.16
N ASN A 174 -3.71 0.71 -19.52
CA ASN A 174 -3.00 1.99 -19.53
C ASN A 174 -3.62 3.05 -18.62
N GLY A 175 -4.66 2.71 -17.86
CA GLY A 175 -5.26 3.58 -16.86
C GLY A 175 -4.69 3.32 -15.46
N ASN A 176 -5.17 4.07 -14.47
CA ASN A 176 -4.82 3.82 -13.07
C ASN A 176 -5.33 2.45 -12.59
N ILE A 177 -4.49 1.69 -11.91
CA ILE A 177 -4.78 0.36 -11.35
C ILE A 177 -4.82 0.34 -9.82
N GLU A 178 -4.40 1.42 -9.16
CA GLU A 178 -4.31 1.51 -7.70
C GLU A 178 -5.62 1.98 -7.07
N PRO A 179 -5.95 1.51 -5.85
CA PRO A 179 -7.12 1.97 -5.13
C PRO A 179 -6.99 3.43 -4.70
N LEU A 180 -8.12 4.08 -4.44
CA LEU A 180 -8.15 5.42 -3.88
C LEU A 180 -7.77 5.39 -2.40
N PHE A 181 -6.89 6.29 -1.97
CA PHE A 181 -6.55 6.49 -0.56
C PHE A 181 -7.27 7.67 0.05
N ILE A 182 -7.76 7.48 1.28
CA ILE A 182 -8.51 8.49 2.01
C ILE A 182 -8.02 8.51 3.46
N VAL A 183 -7.61 9.68 3.93
CA VAL A 183 -7.19 9.90 5.33
C VAL A 183 -8.16 10.86 5.99
N ASP A 184 -8.91 10.39 6.99
CA ASP A 184 -9.96 11.15 7.70
C ASP A 184 -10.93 11.89 6.77
N GLY A 185 -11.24 11.26 5.61
CA GLY A 185 -12.17 11.79 4.61
C GLY A 185 -11.56 12.70 3.54
N VAL A 186 -10.24 12.89 3.55
CA VAL A 186 -9.50 13.60 2.49
C VAL A 186 -8.92 12.57 1.52
N PRO A 187 -9.25 12.61 0.23
CA PRO A 187 -8.53 11.86 -0.79
C PRO A 187 -7.09 12.35 -0.87
N VAL A 188 -6.15 11.43 -0.77
CA VAL A 188 -4.69 11.70 -0.80
C VAL A 188 -4.02 10.94 -1.94
N ASP A 189 -2.79 11.34 -2.27
CA ASP A 189 -1.99 10.67 -3.27
C ASP A 189 -1.50 9.31 -2.79
N GLU A 190 -1.60 8.33 -3.65
CA GLU A 190 -1.03 6.99 -3.44
C GLU A 190 0.49 6.99 -3.30
N ASP A 191 1.20 7.86 -4.01
CA ASP A 191 2.66 7.93 -4.01
C ASP A 191 3.27 8.48 -2.70
N ASN A 192 2.47 9.07 -1.82
CA ASN A 192 2.94 9.75 -0.60
C ASN A 192 2.53 9.07 0.71
N PHE A 193 2.29 7.76 0.68
CA PHE A 193 1.88 6.99 1.86
C PHE A 193 2.94 6.87 2.95
N ARG A 194 4.21 7.07 2.60
CA ARG A 194 5.34 7.10 3.54
C ARG A 194 5.22 8.21 4.60
N SER A 195 4.36 9.20 4.36
CA SER A 195 4.19 10.34 5.28
C SER A 195 3.22 10.08 6.44
N ILE A 196 2.51 8.94 6.49
CA ILE A 196 1.58 8.62 7.58
C ILE A 196 2.31 7.88 8.72
N ASN A 197 2.20 8.41 9.94
CA ASN A 197 2.71 7.73 11.13
C ASN A 197 1.78 6.57 11.54
N ASN A 198 2.31 5.36 11.60
CA ASN A 198 1.59 4.14 11.96
C ASN A 198 0.93 4.20 13.34
N ALA A 199 1.58 4.88 14.30
CA ALA A 199 1.09 5.03 15.67
C ALA A 199 -0.20 5.87 15.76
N ASP A 200 -0.52 6.68 14.73
CA ASP A 200 -1.70 7.53 14.69
C ASP A 200 -2.91 6.86 14.06
N VAL A 201 -2.75 5.69 13.45
CA VAL A 201 -3.83 4.95 12.81
C VAL A 201 -4.75 4.34 13.85
N ALA A 202 -6.06 4.53 13.70
CA ALA A 202 -7.09 3.86 14.49
C ALA A 202 -7.67 2.65 13.76
N THR A 203 -8.08 2.84 12.49
CA THR A 203 -8.60 1.75 11.65
C THR A 203 -8.22 1.97 10.20
N ILE A 204 -8.11 0.86 9.46
CA ILE A 204 -7.96 0.86 8.00
C ILE A 204 -9.09 0.00 7.43
N SER A 205 -9.98 0.61 6.65
CA SER A 205 -11.09 -0.06 5.99
C SER A 205 -10.86 -0.14 4.50
N ILE A 206 -10.91 -1.35 3.95
CA ILE A 206 -10.72 -1.64 2.53
C ILE A 206 -12.07 -1.89 1.89
N LEU A 207 -12.46 -0.99 1.00
CA LEU A 207 -13.72 -1.00 0.26
C LEU A 207 -13.50 -1.73 -1.07
N LYS A 208 -14.10 -2.92 -1.23
CA LYS A 208 -13.74 -3.84 -2.32
C LYS A 208 -14.80 -3.93 -3.41
N ASP A 209 -16.05 -3.64 -3.11
CA ASP A 209 -17.17 -3.78 -4.03
C ASP A 209 -17.72 -2.44 -4.50
N ALA A 210 -18.54 -2.47 -5.55
CA ALA A 210 -19.11 -1.27 -6.13
C ALA A 210 -20.08 -0.54 -5.17
N SER A 211 -20.70 -1.22 -4.21
CA SER A 211 -21.60 -0.59 -3.26
C SER A 211 -20.87 0.36 -2.31
N ALA A 212 -19.64 0.01 -1.93
CA ALA A 212 -18.78 0.82 -1.09
C ALA A 212 -18.00 1.87 -1.91
N SER A 213 -17.49 1.51 -3.08
CA SER A 213 -16.58 2.33 -3.87
C SER A 213 -17.29 3.29 -4.85
N SER A 214 -18.53 3.01 -5.29
CA SER A 214 -19.28 3.87 -6.21
C SER A 214 -19.54 5.28 -5.66
N LEU A 215 -19.55 5.43 -4.33
CA LEU A 215 -19.67 6.73 -3.68
C LEU A 215 -18.50 7.66 -3.99
N TYR A 216 -17.34 7.10 -4.31
CA TYR A 216 -16.15 7.83 -4.75
C TYR A 216 -16.09 8.01 -6.28
N GLY A 217 -17.11 7.50 -7.01
CA GLY A 217 -17.28 7.70 -8.46
C GLY A 217 -16.08 7.19 -9.25
N SER A 218 -15.56 8.06 -10.09
CA SER A 218 -14.41 7.79 -10.97
C SER A 218 -13.12 7.43 -10.24
N ARG A 219 -12.98 7.85 -9.00
CA ARG A 219 -11.77 7.55 -8.20
C ARG A 219 -11.85 6.20 -7.51
N GLY A 220 -13.05 5.61 -7.41
CA GLY A 220 -13.30 4.33 -6.74
C GLY A 220 -13.25 3.09 -7.65
N ALA A 221 -12.84 3.19 -8.92
CA ALA A 221 -12.82 2.08 -9.88
C ALA A 221 -12.04 0.85 -9.42
N ASN A 222 -10.94 1.06 -8.70
CA ASN A 222 -10.07 0.01 -8.18
C ASN A 222 -10.28 -0.23 -6.66
N GLY A 223 -11.42 0.24 -6.11
CA GLY A 223 -11.71 0.21 -4.68
C GLY A 223 -11.13 1.40 -3.94
N ALA A 224 -11.22 1.38 -2.60
CA ALA A 224 -10.67 2.44 -1.78
C ALA A 224 -10.10 1.89 -0.45
N ILE A 225 -9.06 2.54 0.05
CA ILE A 225 -8.44 2.30 1.35
C ILE A 225 -8.68 3.53 2.21
N VAL A 226 -9.52 3.39 3.24
CA VAL A 226 -9.92 4.47 4.13
C VAL A 226 -9.18 4.31 5.46
N ILE A 227 -8.33 5.26 5.77
CA ILE A 227 -7.58 5.34 7.01
C ILE A 227 -8.28 6.34 7.93
N THR A 228 -8.67 5.85 9.10
CA THR A 228 -9.17 6.69 10.18
C THR A 228 -8.11 6.77 11.26
N THR A 229 -7.87 7.96 11.77
CA THR A 229 -6.84 8.17 12.77
C THR A 229 -7.43 8.30 14.17
N LYS A 230 -6.57 8.14 15.18
CA LYS A 230 -6.92 8.20 16.61
C LYS A 230 -7.54 9.55 16.96
N LYS A 231 -8.58 9.52 17.82
CA LYS A 231 -9.30 10.69 18.33
C LYS A 231 -9.31 10.68 19.85
N GLY A 232 -9.45 11.82 20.47
CA GLY A 232 -9.74 11.93 21.89
C GLY A 232 -11.12 11.32 22.22
N LYS A 233 -11.33 10.94 23.48
CA LYS A 233 -12.63 10.50 23.99
C LYS A 233 -13.27 11.63 24.77
N TYR A 234 -14.61 11.83 24.64
CA TYR A 234 -15.34 12.76 25.48
C TYR A 234 -15.30 12.26 26.95
N ASN A 235 -15.38 13.19 27.91
CA ASN A 235 -15.38 12.92 29.35
C ASN A 235 -14.17 12.05 29.76
N SER A 236 -12.99 12.30 29.19
CA SER A 236 -11.77 11.57 29.50
C SER A 236 -10.71 12.48 30.13
N ASN A 237 -10.01 11.96 31.13
CA ASN A 237 -8.85 12.63 31.70
C ASN A 237 -7.72 12.75 30.67
N LEU A 238 -6.79 13.65 30.94
CA LEU A 238 -5.54 13.74 30.21
C LEU A 238 -4.77 12.41 30.31
N THR A 239 -4.45 11.85 29.16
CA THR A 239 -3.58 10.67 29.02
C THR A 239 -2.40 11.01 28.13
N VAL A 240 -1.22 10.58 28.51
CA VAL A 240 0.00 10.72 27.74
C VAL A 240 0.53 9.32 27.44
N ASN A 241 0.76 9.02 26.16
CA ASN A 241 1.40 7.76 25.76
C ASN A 241 2.76 8.07 25.13
N TYR A 242 3.79 7.36 25.55
CA TYR A 242 5.11 7.37 24.92
C TYR A 242 5.47 6.00 24.41
N LYS A 243 5.80 5.91 23.12
CA LYS A 243 6.24 4.70 22.46
C LYS A 243 7.62 4.92 21.85
N SER A 244 8.54 4.02 22.12
CA SER A 244 9.89 4.03 21.55
C SER A 244 10.24 2.68 20.98
N GLN A 245 10.90 2.67 19.81
CA GLN A 245 11.36 1.46 19.14
C GLN A 245 12.78 1.69 18.62
N PHE A 246 13.62 0.70 18.84
CA PHE A 246 14.97 0.63 18.30
C PHE A 246 15.13 -0.70 17.57
N GLY A 247 15.62 -0.66 16.34
CA GLY A 247 15.79 -1.84 15.50
C GLY A 247 17.05 -1.81 14.69
N PHE A 248 17.38 -2.97 14.13
CA PHE A 248 18.38 -3.10 13.08
C PHE A 248 17.86 -3.96 11.95
N SER A 249 18.25 -3.63 10.72
CA SER A 249 17.87 -4.33 9.50
C SER A 249 19.06 -5.04 8.90
N GLN A 250 18.81 -6.21 8.32
CA GLN A 250 19.80 -7.06 7.65
C GLN A 250 19.26 -7.49 6.29
N LEU A 251 20.17 -7.76 5.36
CA LEU A 251 19.79 -8.38 4.09
C LEU A 251 19.17 -9.77 4.32
N PRO A 252 18.20 -10.18 3.48
CA PRO A 252 17.79 -11.58 3.43
C PRO A 252 18.95 -12.46 2.93
N GLU A 253 18.84 -13.76 3.13
CA GLU A 253 19.73 -14.71 2.47
C GLU A 253 19.51 -14.66 0.96
N GLN A 254 20.58 -14.69 0.22
CA GLN A 254 20.57 -14.70 -1.25
C GLN A 254 20.96 -16.10 -1.76
N ASN A 255 20.53 -16.41 -2.98
CA ASN A 255 20.75 -17.71 -3.62
C ASN A 255 21.63 -17.61 -4.89
N PHE A 256 22.48 -16.57 -4.97
CA PHE A 256 23.46 -16.42 -6.03
C PHE A 256 24.81 -16.90 -5.53
N ASP A 257 25.35 -17.95 -6.15
CA ASP A 257 26.71 -18.42 -5.91
C ASP A 257 27.63 -17.85 -7.00
N VAL A 258 28.51 -16.91 -6.63
CA VAL A 258 29.54 -16.37 -7.54
C VAL A 258 30.90 -16.96 -7.23
N MET A 259 31.81 -16.91 -8.23
CA MET A 259 33.15 -17.52 -8.13
C MET A 259 34.02 -16.77 -7.12
N ASN A 260 34.82 -17.55 -6.36
CA ASN A 260 35.92 -17.01 -5.59
C ASN A 260 37.17 -16.74 -6.49
N SER A 261 38.20 -16.12 -5.92
CA SER A 261 39.40 -15.72 -6.67
C SER A 261 40.06 -16.89 -7.41
N ARG A 262 40.17 -18.06 -6.77
CA ARG A 262 40.76 -19.25 -7.41
C ARG A 262 39.93 -19.74 -8.59
N GLN A 263 38.65 -19.93 -8.39
CA GLN A 263 37.71 -20.38 -9.43
C GLN A 263 37.70 -19.43 -10.62
N LYS A 264 37.65 -18.13 -10.33
CA LYS A 264 37.63 -17.11 -11.37
C LYS A 264 38.94 -17.07 -12.19
N LEU A 265 40.11 -17.14 -11.54
CA LEU A 265 41.40 -17.19 -12.21
C LEU A 265 41.61 -18.46 -13.03
N GLU A 266 41.12 -19.61 -12.56
CA GLU A 266 41.13 -20.86 -13.31
C GLU A 266 40.21 -20.82 -14.55
N LEU A 267 39.02 -20.20 -14.43
CA LEU A 267 38.14 -19.93 -15.55
C LEU A 267 38.80 -18.99 -16.57
N ASP A 268 39.39 -17.89 -16.13
CA ASP A 268 40.09 -16.93 -16.97
C ASP A 268 41.22 -17.60 -17.75
N ARG A 269 42.02 -18.44 -17.08
CA ARG A 269 43.07 -19.24 -17.71
C ARG A 269 42.52 -20.16 -18.78
N SER A 270 41.49 -20.91 -18.46
CA SER A 270 40.85 -21.86 -19.39
C SER A 270 40.34 -21.23 -20.68
N ARG A 271 39.96 -19.95 -20.57
CA ARG A 271 39.47 -19.15 -21.68
C ARG A 271 40.53 -18.23 -22.33
N ASN A 272 41.76 -18.25 -21.87
CA ASN A 272 42.85 -17.31 -22.29
C ASN A 272 42.43 -15.85 -22.19
N GLN A 273 41.81 -15.47 -21.09
CA GLN A 273 41.33 -14.09 -20.85
C GLN A 273 41.57 -13.64 -19.41
N GLY A 274 41.33 -12.35 -19.11
CA GLY A 274 41.43 -11.78 -17.75
C GLY A 274 42.82 -11.97 -17.12
N LEU A 275 42.88 -11.79 -15.80
CA LEU A 275 44.13 -11.88 -15.04
C LEU A 275 44.69 -13.32 -15.00
N GLY A 276 43.84 -14.32 -15.09
CA GLY A 276 44.24 -15.73 -15.06
C GLY A 276 44.97 -16.20 -16.30
N ASN A 277 44.92 -15.45 -17.41
CA ASN A 277 45.53 -15.85 -18.67
C ASN A 277 47.07 -16.08 -18.52
N GLY A 278 47.47 -17.30 -18.90
CA GLY A 278 48.88 -17.69 -18.87
C GLY A 278 49.46 -17.96 -17.48
N LEU A 279 48.68 -17.90 -16.40
CA LEU A 279 49.16 -18.16 -15.05
C LEU A 279 49.32 -19.67 -14.79
N SER A 280 50.37 -20.03 -14.01
CA SER A 280 50.52 -21.38 -13.48
C SER A 280 49.60 -21.61 -12.27
N ASP A 281 49.35 -22.91 -11.91
CA ASP A 281 48.62 -23.25 -10.70
C ASP A 281 49.19 -22.64 -9.43
N GLN A 282 50.56 -22.53 -9.35
CA GLN A 282 51.23 -21.92 -8.23
C GLN A 282 50.95 -20.40 -8.16
N ALA A 283 50.91 -19.70 -9.31
CA ALA A 283 50.64 -18.28 -9.38
C ALA A 283 49.17 -17.98 -9.04
N ILE A 284 48.25 -18.81 -9.56
CA ILE A 284 46.83 -18.71 -9.20
C ILE A 284 46.63 -18.90 -7.70
N ALA A 285 47.27 -19.96 -7.13
CA ALA A 285 47.16 -20.21 -5.69
C ALA A 285 47.70 -19.01 -4.86
N ALA A 286 48.86 -18.45 -5.25
CA ALA A 286 49.46 -17.34 -4.55
C ALA A 286 48.56 -16.07 -4.56
N ILE A 287 47.94 -15.74 -5.71
CA ILE A 287 47.01 -14.64 -5.81
C ILE A 287 45.73 -14.91 -4.95
N ALA A 288 45.13 -16.09 -5.11
CA ALA A 288 43.90 -16.44 -4.41
C ALA A 288 44.06 -16.54 -2.90
N ASP A 289 45.24 -16.95 -2.41
CA ASP A 289 45.55 -17.00 -0.98
C ASP A 289 45.84 -15.59 -0.42
N GLN A 290 46.22 -14.64 -1.25
CA GLN A 290 46.48 -13.26 -0.85
C GLN A 290 45.24 -12.38 -0.88
N VAL A 291 44.40 -12.54 -1.92
CA VAL A 291 43.19 -11.72 -2.12
C VAL A 291 42.01 -12.61 -2.56
N ASN A 292 40.96 -12.61 -1.74
CA ASN A 292 39.68 -13.18 -2.06
C ASN A 292 38.58 -12.33 -1.42
N THR A 293 38.20 -11.26 -2.08
CA THR A 293 37.29 -10.25 -1.55
C THR A 293 35.85 -10.71 -1.72
N ASP A 294 35.08 -10.78 -0.61
CA ASP A 294 33.63 -10.78 -0.66
C ASP A 294 33.14 -9.32 -0.76
N TRP A 295 32.71 -8.96 -1.95
CA TRP A 295 32.24 -7.59 -2.18
C TRP A 295 30.92 -7.28 -1.49
N SER A 296 30.12 -8.32 -1.09
CA SER A 296 28.91 -8.09 -0.30
C SER A 296 29.23 -7.43 1.04
N ASP A 297 30.31 -7.82 1.71
CA ASP A 297 30.77 -7.22 2.98
C ASP A 297 31.17 -5.74 2.83
N VAL A 298 31.53 -5.32 1.60
CA VAL A 298 31.96 -3.94 1.32
C VAL A 298 30.78 -3.01 1.06
N PHE A 299 29.79 -3.49 0.32
CA PHE A 299 28.65 -2.69 -0.11
C PHE A 299 27.51 -2.66 0.91
N PHE A 300 27.34 -3.74 1.68
CA PHE A 300 26.23 -3.89 2.59
C PHE A 300 26.61 -3.70 4.05
N ARG A 301 25.63 -3.28 4.84
CA ARG A 301 25.77 -3.05 6.29
C ARG A 301 24.46 -3.41 6.99
N ASN A 302 24.53 -3.56 8.29
CA ASN A 302 23.30 -3.55 9.08
C ASN A 302 22.76 -2.11 9.12
N GLY A 303 21.51 -1.93 8.71
CA GLY A 303 20.82 -0.66 8.87
C GLY A 303 20.25 -0.52 10.28
N THR A 304 19.92 0.71 10.69
CA THR A 304 19.32 1.01 12.01
C THR A 304 17.95 1.64 11.84
N THR A 305 17.07 1.45 12.83
CA THR A 305 15.74 2.08 12.90
C THR A 305 15.55 2.65 14.30
N ASN A 306 15.18 3.94 14.38
CA ASN A 306 14.79 4.63 15.60
C ASN A 306 13.41 5.25 15.42
N SER A 307 12.50 5.04 16.37
CA SER A 307 11.18 5.65 16.39
C SER A 307 10.80 6.11 17.78
N HIS A 308 10.34 7.35 17.89
CA HIS A 308 9.86 7.93 19.14
C HIS A 308 8.51 8.61 18.86
N ASN A 309 7.48 8.20 19.58
CA ASN A 309 6.14 8.75 19.45
C ASN A 309 5.61 9.19 20.81
N ILE A 310 5.17 10.44 20.92
CA ILE A 310 4.47 10.97 22.08
C ILE A 310 3.06 11.35 21.62
N SER A 311 2.04 10.83 22.29
CA SER A 311 0.67 11.25 22.04
C SER A 311 -0.03 11.68 23.33
N ILE A 312 -0.91 12.69 23.17
CA ILE A 312 -1.66 13.32 24.26
C ILE A 312 -3.13 13.31 23.87
N SER A 313 -3.97 12.82 24.75
CA SER A 313 -5.41 12.74 24.57
C SER A 313 -6.16 13.24 25.79
N SER A 314 -7.21 14.01 25.57
CA SER A 314 -8.10 14.50 26.63
C SER A 314 -9.48 14.85 26.08
N GLY A 315 -10.48 14.97 26.97
CA GLY A 315 -11.79 15.44 26.55
C GLY A 315 -12.71 15.86 27.67
N SER A 316 -13.43 16.94 27.42
CA SER A 316 -14.55 17.40 28.22
C SER A 316 -15.87 16.76 27.74
N GLU A 317 -16.99 17.21 28.29
CA GLU A 317 -18.33 16.80 27.82
C GLU A 317 -18.58 17.20 26.35
N LYS A 318 -18.08 18.36 25.93
CA LYS A 318 -18.39 18.96 24.62
C LYS A 318 -17.23 18.99 23.64
N THR A 319 -16.01 18.74 24.09
CA THR A 319 -14.83 18.74 23.23
C THR A 319 -13.91 17.58 23.55
N ASN A 320 -13.21 17.09 22.54
CA ASN A 320 -12.08 16.18 22.74
C ASN A 320 -10.94 16.50 21.77
N SER A 321 -9.74 16.14 22.17
CA SER A 321 -8.54 16.37 21.39
C SER A 321 -7.59 15.17 21.48
N TYR A 322 -6.91 14.89 20.38
CA TYR A 322 -5.77 13.99 20.31
C TYR A 322 -4.65 14.72 19.56
N SER A 323 -3.45 14.71 20.10
CA SER A 323 -2.26 15.24 19.44
C SER A 323 -1.12 14.26 19.56
N SER A 324 -0.31 14.13 18.51
CA SER A 324 0.89 13.30 18.50
C SER A 324 2.06 14.02 17.85
N PHE A 325 3.27 13.68 18.31
CA PHE A 325 4.55 14.01 17.71
C PHE A 325 5.35 12.74 17.50
N ASN A 326 5.87 12.54 16.32
CA ASN A 326 6.68 11.38 15.97
C ASN A 326 7.99 11.82 15.32
N TYR A 327 9.08 11.20 15.75
CA TYR A 327 10.36 11.14 15.07
C TYR A 327 10.60 9.70 14.61
N PHE A 328 10.91 9.52 13.35
CA PHE A 328 11.24 8.24 12.74
C PHE A 328 12.49 8.39 11.89
N GLU A 329 13.44 7.49 12.10
CA GLU A 329 14.67 7.40 11.31
C GLU A 329 14.92 5.93 10.96
N GLN A 330 15.26 5.67 9.71
CA GLN A 330 15.65 4.35 9.23
C GLN A 330 16.82 4.48 8.28
N GLU A 331 17.92 3.83 8.59
CA GLU A 331 19.02 3.58 7.68
C GLU A 331 18.83 2.25 6.97
N GLY A 332 19.11 2.22 5.68
CA GLY A 332 19.05 1.02 4.87
C GLY A 332 20.28 0.13 4.99
N VAL A 333 20.21 -1.04 4.33
CA VAL A 333 21.27 -2.06 4.35
C VAL A 333 22.47 -1.72 3.44
N THR A 334 22.40 -0.63 2.71
CA THR A 334 23.51 -0.08 1.92
C THR A 334 23.74 1.39 2.25
N ARG A 335 24.91 1.92 1.88
CA ARG A 335 25.20 3.35 2.01
C ARG A 335 24.24 4.16 1.13
N ARG A 336 24.00 5.43 1.45
CA ARG A 336 23.11 6.33 0.70
C ARG A 336 21.69 5.75 0.55
N SER A 337 21.20 5.14 1.62
CA SER A 337 19.82 4.66 1.71
C SER A 337 19.31 4.96 3.12
N SER A 338 18.48 5.98 3.25
CA SER A 338 17.92 6.40 4.54
C SER A 338 16.63 7.19 4.40
N LEU A 339 15.85 7.20 5.48
CA LEU A 339 14.67 8.05 5.66
C LEU A 339 14.68 8.64 7.07
N GLN A 340 14.53 9.94 7.17
CA GLN A 340 14.27 10.64 8.43
C GLN A 340 12.95 11.40 8.30
N ARG A 341 12.05 11.30 9.30
CA ARG A 341 10.73 11.91 9.25
C ARG A 341 10.33 12.49 10.62
N PHE A 342 9.84 13.74 10.59
CA PHE A 342 9.16 14.39 11.69
C PHE A 342 7.67 14.50 11.36
N SER A 343 6.81 14.05 12.24
CA SER A 343 5.36 14.07 12.04
C SER A 343 4.66 14.74 13.21
N PHE A 344 3.70 15.60 12.90
CA PHE A 344 2.76 16.18 13.84
C PHE A 344 1.35 15.87 13.40
N ARG A 345 0.52 15.48 14.36
CA ARG A 345 -0.91 15.30 14.15
C ARG A 345 -1.73 15.94 15.24
N ASN A 346 -2.89 16.52 14.84
CA ASN A 346 -3.91 16.98 15.77
C ASN A 346 -5.30 16.64 15.24
N ASN A 347 -6.11 16.02 16.09
CA ASN A 347 -7.53 15.80 15.88
C ASN A 347 -8.31 16.49 16.99
N PHE A 348 -9.23 17.37 16.61
CA PHE A 348 -10.10 18.09 17.51
C PHE A 348 -11.56 17.87 17.11
N ASN A 349 -12.42 17.55 18.06
CA ASN A 349 -13.86 17.45 17.84
C ASN A 349 -14.59 18.27 18.88
N GLY A 350 -15.69 18.88 18.47
CA GLY A 350 -16.51 19.67 19.36
C GLY A 350 -17.98 19.61 18.98
N LYS A 351 -18.85 19.87 19.97
CA LYS A 351 -20.30 19.95 19.80
C LYS A 351 -20.88 21.11 20.60
N SER A 352 -21.96 21.71 20.08
CA SER A 352 -22.69 22.78 20.76
C SER A 352 -23.40 22.27 22.00
N GLU A 353 -23.84 23.22 22.88
CA GLU A 353 -24.58 22.88 24.10
C GLU A 353 -25.86 22.06 23.85
N ASN A 354 -26.54 22.30 22.74
CA ASN A 354 -27.76 21.60 22.33
C ASN A 354 -27.52 20.40 21.42
N ASP A 355 -26.25 19.96 21.25
CA ASP A 355 -25.77 18.87 20.39
C ASP A 355 -26.15 18.95 18.89
N LYS A 356 -26.77 20.09 18.45
CA LYS A 356 -27.20 20.25 17.06
C LYS A 356 -26.08 20.62 16.09
N PHE A 357 -25.03 21.28 16.59
CA PHE A 357 -23.86 21.64 15.79
C PHE A 357 -22.66 20.80 16.22
N ASN A 358 -22.14 20.00 15.31
CA ASN A 358 -20.94 19.21 15.50
C ASN A 358 -19.86 19.66 14.52
N TYR A 359 -18.64 19.83 15.00
CA TYR A 359 -17.52 20.22 14.17
C TYR A 359 -16.27 19.40 14.52
N SER A 360 -15.43 19.20 13.53
CA SER A 360 -14.15 18.51 13.71
C SER A 360 -13.09 19.10 12.82
N SER A 361 -11.85 19.04 13.28
CA SER A 361 -10.67 19.30 12.47
C SER A 361 -9.66 18.18 12.64
N SER A 362 -8.96 17.86 11.57
CA SER A 362 -7.89 16.87 11.53
C SER A 362 -6.75 17.48 10.72
N ILE A 363 -5.57 17.53 11.31
CA ILE A 363 -4.37 18.13 10.71
C ILE A 363 -3.22 17.14 10.86
N THR A 364 -2.54 16.85 9.76
CA THR A 364 -1.25 16.14 9.72
C THR A 364 -0.25 17.03 9.02
N ALA A 365 0.92 17.22 9.62
CA ALA A 365 2.05 17.92 9.01
C ALA A 365 3.30 17.06 9.17
N ASN A 366 4.00 16.81 8.06
CA ASN A 366 5.20 16.00 8.02
C ASN A 366 6.31 16.73 7.28
N TYR A 367 7.53 16.53 7.75
CA TYR A 367 8.75 16.83 7.02
C TYR A 367 9.60 15.57 6.98
N SER A 368 10.05 15.19 5.81
CA SER A 368 10.95 14.04 5.64
C SER A 368 12.10 14.34 4.71
N THR A 369 13.21 13.68 4.98
CA THR A 369 14.42 13.68 4.16
C THR A 369 14.78 12.25 3.85
N SER A 370 15.00 11.95 2.58
CA SER A 370 15.38 10.61 2.09
C SER A 370 16.65 10.70 1.26
N ASP A 371 17.59 9.81 1.51
CA ASP A 371 18.78 9.61 0.68
C ASP A 371 18.58 8.30 -0.07
N PHE A 372 18.59 8.35 -1.41
CA PHE A 372 18.25 7.22 -2.27
C PHE A 372 19.48 6.70 -3.00
N ILE A 373 19.56 5.37 -3.13
CA ILE A 373 20.59 4.77 -4.02
C ILE A 373 20.29 5.13 -5.47
N GLN A 374 21.38 5.21 -6.25
CA GLN A 374 21.28 5.47 -7.69
C GLN A 374 21.05 4.16 -8.45
N ASN A 375 20.30 4.25 -9.56
CA ASN A 375 20.17 3.20 -10.57
C ASN A 375 19.77 1.81 -10.05
N GLU A 376 18.95 1.76 -8.96
CA GLU A 376 18.32 0.52 -8.51
C GLU A 376 17.58 -0.17 -9.66
N GLY A 377 17.66 -1.49 -9.74
CA GLY A 377 16.98 -2.28 -10.75
C GLY A 377 17.54 -2.10 -12.17
N THR A 378 18.77 -1.65 -12.30
CA THR A 378 19.46 -1.45 -13.59
C THR A 378 20.81 -2.16 -13.65
N GLY A 379 21.32 -2.35 -14.88
CA GLY A 379 22.67 -2.86 -15.13
C GLY A 379 23.79 -1.84 -14.95
N ASN A 380 23.49 -0.69 -14.36
CA ASN A 380 24.47 0.37 -14.13
C ASN A 380 25.35 0.05 -12.91
N LEU A 381 26.64 0.30 -12.99
CA LEU A 381 27.61 0.09 -11.89
C LEU A 381 27.41 1.04 -10.69
N SER A 382 26.48 1.99 -10.74
CA SER A 382 26.02 2.70 -9.55
C SER A 382 25.03 1.89 -8.71
N ASN A 383 24.50 0.77 -9.24
CA ASN A 383 23.61 -0.10 -8.50
C ASN A 383 24.40 -0.97 -7.50
N PRO A 384 24.31 -0.71 -6.18
CA PRO A 384 25.07 -1.45 -5.18
C PRO A 384 24.64 -2.92 -5.04
N PHE A 385 23.49 -3.31 -5.60
CA PHE A 385 23.00 -4.70 -5.60
C PHE A 385 23.52 -5.52 -6.78
N LEU A 386 23.94 -4.89 -7.86
CA LEU A 386 24.60 -5.53 -8.99
C LEU A 386 26.09 -5.83 -8.68
N VAL A 387 26.78 -4.84 -8.16
CA VAL A 387 28.28 -4.84 -8.12
C VAL A 387 28.88 -6.03 -7.35
N PRO A 388 28.37 -6.45 -6.19
CA PRO A 388 28.92 -7.60 -5.46
C PRO A 388 28.98 -8.89 -6.27
N TYR A 389 28.12 -9.04 -7.29
CA TYR A 389 28.07 -10.25 -8.14
C TYR A 389 28.90 -10.17 -9.39
N VAL A 390 29.19 -8.96 -9.86
CA VAL A 390 30.00 -8.77 -11.09
C VAL A 390 31.44 -8.32 -10.78
N ALA A 391 31.70 -7.87 -9.57
CA ALA A 391 33.03 -7.43 -9.14
C ALA A 391 33.99 -8.61 -9.03
N LEU A 392 35.22 -8.42 -9.55
CA LEU A 392 36.26 -9.46 -9.57
C LEU A 392 36.80 -9.72 -8.15
N PRO A 393 36.77 -10.97 -7.66
CA PRO A 393 37.11 -11.28 -6.27
C PRO A 393 38.59 -11.19 -5.95
N TYR A 394 39.47 -11.19 -6.96
CA TYR A 394 40.91 -11.02 -6.79
C TYR A 394 41.36 -9.55 -6.73
N TYR A 395 40.44 -8.60 -6.66
CA TYR A 395 40.72 -7.20 -6.37
C TYR A 395 40.61 -6.88 -4.87
N SER A 396 41.54 -6.08 -4.35
CA SER A 396 41.54 -5.68 -2.94
C SER A 396 40.56 -4.53 -2.70
N GLN A 397 39.78 -4.64 -1.63
CA GLN A 397 38.93 -3.56 -1.16
C GLN A 397 39.68 -2.40 -0.51
N TYR A 398 40.94 -2.60 -0.10
CA TYR A 398 41.72 -1.59 0.60
C TYR A 398 43.00 -1.25 -0.15
N ASN A 399 43.38 0.02 -0.03
CA ASN A 399 44.73 0.50 -0.39
C ASN A 399 45.78 -0.07 0.57
N PRO A 400 47.10 -0.01 0.21
CA PRO A 400 48.18 -0.46 1.10
C PRO A 400 48.24 0.27 2.45
N ASP A 401 47.68 1.48 2.56
CA ASP A 401 47.59 2.29 3.78
C ASP A 401 46.36 1.94 4.66
N GLY A 402 45.53 0.99 4.23
CA GLY A 402 44.32 0.53 4.96
C GLY A 402 43.10 1.38 4.70
N THR A 403 43.13 2.39 3.84
CA THR A 403 41.93 3.15 3.43
C THR A 403 41.12 2.36 2.41
N LEU A 404 39.77 2.60 2.34
CA LEU A 404 38.94 1.98 1.34
C LEU A 404 39.38 2.45 -0.07
N ASN A 405 39.62 1.52 -0.98
CA ASN A 405 39.96 1.85 -2.34
C ASN A 405 38.73 2.29 -3.14
N ILE A 406 38.70 3.54 -3.56
CA ILE A 406 37.62 4.14 -4.34
C ILE A 406 38.10 4.70 -5.71
N THR A 407 39.36 4.50 -6.03
CA THR A 407 40.00 5.05 -7.25
C THR A 407 40.46 3.98 -8.24
N GLY A 408 40.51 2.71 -7.80
CA GLY A 408 41.00 1.61 -8.62
C GLY A 408 42.49 1.59 -8.82
N SER A 409 42.98 0.68 -9.64
CA SER A 409 44.41 0.52 -9.95
C SER A 409 44.83 1.18 -11.27
N GLY A 410 44.03 1.99 -11.88
CA GLY A 410 44.36 2.85 -13.01
C GLY A 410 44.40 2.17 -14.40
N GLU A 411 44.46 0.84 -14.48
CA GLU A 411 44.46 0.10 -15.76
C GLU A 411 43.17 -0.64 -16.04
N ASP A 412 42.26 -0.70 -15.07
CA ASP A 412 41.01 -1.45 -15.21
C ASP A 412 40.02 -0.66 -16.04
N SER A 413 39.39 -1.35 -16.99
CA SER A 413 38.34 -0.74 -17.79
C SER A 413 37.27 -0.19 -16.86
N PHE A 414 36.96 1.07 -17.01
CA PHE A 414 36.01 1.86 -16.30
C PHE A 414 34.67 1.14 -16.01
N ALA A 415 34.29 0.22 -16.88
CA ALA A 415 32.93 -0.36 -16.88
C ALA A 415 32.67 -1.40 -15.80
N ASN A 416 33.68 -2.07 -15.22
CA ASN A 416 33.43 -3.29 -14.42
C ASN A 416 34.21 -3.34 -13.10
N THR A 417 34.66 -2.20 -12.58
CA THR A 417 35.40 -2.19 -11.31
C THR A 417 34.46 -1.87 -10.14
N PRO A 418 34.57 -2.57 -9.01
CA PRO A 418 33.78 -2.25 -7.81
C PRO A 418 34.10 -0.84 -7.28
N TYR A 419 35.27 -0.31 -7.59
CA TYR A 419 35.73 1.02 -7.17
C TYR A 419 34.87 2.13 -7.76
N THR A 420 34.42 2.00 -9.02
CA THR A 420 33.52 2.96 -9.65
C THR A 420 32.23 3.11 -8.83
N SER A 421 31.61 2.00 -8.43
CA SER A 421 30.39 2.03 -7.62
C SER A 421 30.62 2.62 -6.22
N LEU A 422 31.71 2.24 -5.56
CA LEU A 422 32.08 2.80 -4.24
C LEU A 422 32.37 4.30 -4.34
N ASN A 423 33.10 4.72 -5.34
CA ASN A 423 33.44 6.12 -5.61
C ASN A 423 32.15 6.95 -5.77
N ASN A 424 31.28 6.52 -6.68
CA ASN A 424 30.02 7.22 -6.94
C ASN A 424 29.09 7.21 -5.71
N THR A 425 28.97 6.07 -5.01
CA THR A 425 28.15 5.98 -3.79
C THR A 425 28.63 6.93 -2.69
N ILE A 426 29.93 7.14 -2.56
CA ILE A 426 30.51 7.99 -1.51
C ILE A 426 30.42 9.48 -1.88
N LEU A 427 30.71 9.82 -3.13
CA LEU A 427 30.85 11.22 -3.56
C LEU A 427 29.57 11.82 -4.09
N ASN A 428 28.74 11.05 -4.81
CA ASN A 428 27.51 11.57 -5.40
C ASN A 428 26.38 11.72 -4.36
N THR A 429 25.41 12.56 -4.66
CA THR A 429 24.25 12.84 -3.79
C THR A 429 22.96 12.55 -4.54
N ASN A 430 21.99 11.91 -3.88
CA ASN A 430 20.62 11.73 -4.38
C ASN A 430 19.65 11.92 -3.22
N LEU A 431 19.36 13.17 -2.88
CA LEU A 431 18.60 13.59 -1.72
C LEU A 431 17.20 14.05 -2.13
N GLN A 432 16.19 13.66 -1.36
CA GLN A 432 14.83 14.17 -1.51
C GLN A 432 14.33 14.70 -0.17
N GLU A 433 13.81 15.92 -0.18
CA GLU A 433 13.09 16.52 0.94
C GLU A 433 11.61 16.61 0.61
N GLU A 434 10.75 16.29 1.56
CA GLU A 434 9.30 16.36 1.38
C GLU A 434 8.65 17.10 2.55
N VAL A 435 7.78 18.07 2.22
CA VAL A 435 6.83 18.70 3.14
C VAL A 435 5.44 18.23 2.75
N LYS A 436 4.73 17.56 3.68
CA LYS A 436 3.37 17.07 3.48
C LYS A 436 2.43 17.69 4.51
N PHE A 437 1.30 18.21 4.06
CA PHE A 437 0.24 18.69 4.92
C PHE A 437 -1.11 18.13 4.45
N ILE A 438 -1.83 17.46 5.36
CA ILE A 438 -3.18 16.97 5.12
C ILE A 438 -4.08 17.63 6.17
N GLY A 439 -5.10 18.36 5.72
CA GLY A 439 -6.04 19.05 6.59
C GLY A 439 -7.49 18.74 6.23
N ASN A 440 -8.33 18.49 7.22
CA ASN A 440 -9.78 18.37 7.06
C ASN A 440 -10.49 19.21 8.11
N VAL A 441 -11.47 19.97 7.67
CA VAL A 441 -12.41 20.68 8.56
C VAL A 441 -13.82 20.25 8.16
N ARG A 442 -14.59 19.80 9.14
CA ARG A 442 -15.96 19.33 8.93
C ARG A 442 -16.91 19.99 9.91
N ALA A 443 -18.09 20.35 9.43
CA ALA A 443 -19.17 20.91 10.23
C ALA A 443 -20.49 20.24 9.83
N ASN A 444 -21.31 19.87 10.82
CA ASN A 444 -22.65 19.34 10.62
C ASN A 444 -23.62 20.11 11.51
N TYR A 445 -24.76 20.44 10.97
CA TYR A 445 -25.82 21.16 11.68
C TYR A 445 -27.19 20.51 11.47
N GLU A 446 -27.80 20.06 12.55
CA GLU A 446 -29.16 19.57 12.57
C GLU A 446 -30.13 20.77 12.70
N PHE A 447 -30.67 21.22 11.58
CA PHE A 447 -31.55 22.38 11.55
C PHE A 447 -33.04 22.04 11.69
N ALA A 448 -33.40 20.78 11.50
CA ALA A 448 -34.72 20.25 11.81
C ALA A 448 -34.54 18.79 12.31
N GLU A 449 -35.52 18.27 13.01
CA GLU A 449 -35.56 16.89 13.44
C GLU A 449 -35.34 15.97 12.22
N ASN A 450 -34.37 15.05 12.32
CA ASN A 450 -34.01 14.13 11.26
C ASN A 450 -33.37 14.77 10.01
N LEU A 451 -33.06 16.07 9.98
CA LEU A 451 -32.49 16.75 8.82
C LEU A 451 -31.20 17.47 9.17
N THR A 452 -30.09 16.97 8.64
CA THR A 452 -28.73 17.47 8.93
C THR A 452 -28.07 18.00 7.65
N ALA A 453 -27.55 19.22 7.66
CA ALA A 453 -26.65 19.73 6.64
C ALA A 453 -25.20 19.54 7.07
N GLY A 454 -24.38 19.09 6.17
CA GLY A 454 -22.96 18.85 6.39
C GLY A 454 -22.08 19.58 5.37
N MET A 455 -20.90 19.98 5.82
CA MET A 455 -19.85 20.52 4.96
C MET A 455 -18.51 19.91 5.38
N SER A 456 -17.69 19.52 4.41
CA SER A 456 -16.31 19.06 4.61
C SER A 456 -15.40 19.78 3.63
N PHE A 457 -14.31 20.33 4.14
CA PHE A 457 -13.23 20.93 3.37
C PHE A 457 -11.96 20.12 3.60
N GLY A 458 -11.42 19.49 2.57
CA GLY A 458 -10.16 18.75 2.58
C GLY A 458 -9.07 19.45 1.79
N LEU A 459 -7.86 19.44 2.32
CA LEU A 459 -6.65 19.94 1.67
C LEU A 459 -5.57 18.87 1.77
N ASP A 460 -4.96 18.52 0.64
CA ASP A 460 -3.74 17.75 0.53
C ASP A 460 -2.68 18.61 -0.16
N TYR A 461 -1.60 18.92 0.55
CA TYR A 461 -0.47 19.70 0.05
C TYR A 461 0.79 18.84 0.14
N THR A 462 1.51 18.75 -0.97
CA THR A 462 2.81 18.09 -1.06
C THR A 462 3.80 19.01 -1.74
N GLN A 463 4.99 19.16 -1.15
CA GLN A 463 6.13 19.80 -1.79
C GLN A 463 7.31 18.85 -1.70
N ILE A 464 7.93 18.58 -2.82
CA ILE A 464 9.12 17.74 -2.94
C ILE A 464 10.22 18.58 -3.55
N THR A 465 11.40 18.54 -2.94
CA THR A 465 12.64 19.06 -3.51
C THR A 465 13.59 17.88 -3.70
N GLY A 466 13.92 17.56 -4.94
CA GLY A 466 14.89 16.53 -5.29
C GLY A 466 16.22 17.18 -5.66
N LYS A 467 17.32 16.60 -5.18
CA LYS A 467 18.69 17.08 -5.45
C LYS A 467 19.56 15.89 -5.82
N PHE A 468 20.04 15.91 -7.05
CA PHE A 468 20.96 14.91 -7.58
C PHE A 468 22.26 15.59 -8.01
N ILE A 469 23.41 15.10 -7.52
CA ILE A 469 24.71 15.64 -7.86
C ILE A 469 25.64 14.50 -8.20
N GLU A 470 26.23 14.56 -9.39
CA GLU A 470 27.43 13.82 -9.76
C GLU A 470 28.63 14.71 -9.48
N ASP A 471 29.37 14.39 -8.41
CA ASP A 471 30.52 15.17 -7.98
C ASP A 471 31.59 15.15 -9.08
N PRO A 472 32.18 16.28 -9.49
CA PRO A 472 33.25 16.33 -10.50
C PRO A 472 34.45 15.43 -10.20
N GLN A 473 34.65 15.08 -8.93
CA GLN A 473 35.72 14.16 -8.50
C GLN A 473 35.30 12.69 -8.56
N SER A 474 33.99 12.42 -8.72
CA SER A 474 33.52 11.06 -8.88
C SER A 474 33.81 10.54 -10.28
N ILE A 475 33.88 9.20 -10.42
CA ILE A 475 34.19 8.58 -11.72
C ILE A 475 33.08 8.89 -12.75
N TYR A 476 31.81 8.87 -12.33
CA TYR A 476 30.71 9.25 -13.22
C TYR A 476 30.67 10.77 -13.44
N GLY A 477 30.95 11.56 -12.40
CA GLY A 477 31.02 13.00 -12.53
C GLY A 477 32.10 13.46 -13.53
N GLN A 478 33.23 12.76 -13.61
CA GLN A 478 34.27 13.04 -14.62
C GLN A 478 33.81 12.78 -16.06
N SER A 479 32.81 11.88 -16.26
CA SER A 479 32.20 11.66 -17.57
C SER A 479 30.90 12.47 -17.77
N ALA A 480 30.39 13.13 -16.73
CA ALA A 480 29.27 14.03 -16.80
C ALA A 480 29.72 15.41 -17.31
N VAL A 481 29.81 15.51 -18.62
CA VAL A 481 30.27 16.71 -19.32
C VAL A 481 29.19 17.19 -20.28
N ALA A 482 29.07 18.49 -20.45
CA ALA A 482 28.12 19.10 -21.38
C ALA A 482 28.52 18.85 -22.85
N SER A 483 29.81 18.77 -23.14
CA SER A 483 30.39 18.41 -24.45
C SER A 483 31.73 17.71 -24.24
N GLY A 484 32.23 16.98 -25.25
CA GLY A 484 33.42 16.14 -25.14
C GLY A 484 34.71 16.85 -24.71
N ASP A 485 34.86 18.15 -24.93
CA ASP A 485 36.03 18.96 -24.61
C ASP A 485 35.80 19.96 -23.45
N ALA A 486 34.70 19.79 -22.68
CA ALA A 486 34.39 20.70 -21.58
C ALA A 486 35.44 20.61 -20.45
N GLU A 487 35.98 21.76 -20.02
CA GLU A 487 37.01 21.86 -18.98
C GLU A 487 36.49 21.42 -17.59
N TYR A 488 35.26 21.75 -17.31
CA TYR A 488 34.60 21.46 -16.03
C TYR A 488 33.60 20.31 -16.17
N GLN A 489 33.61 19.44 -15.19
CA GLN A 489 32.89 18.18 -15.14
C GLN A 489 31.86 18.21 -14.02
N GLY A 490 31.06 17.15 -13.92
CA GLY A 490 30.01 16.99 -12.91
C GLY A 490 28.65 17.51 -13.36
N ASN A 491 27.64 17.05 -12.71
CA ASN A 491 26.26 17.41 -12.97
C ASN A 491 25.53 17.75 -11.69
N HIS A 492 24.70 18.79 -11.70
CA HIS A 492 23.79 19.15 -10.62
C HIS A 492 22.39 19.31 -11.19
N PHE A 493 21.53 18.35 -10.87
CA PHE A 493 20.10 18.38 -11.14
C PHE A 493 19.36 18.72 -9.86
N GLU A 494 18.49 19.73 -9.91
CA GLU A 494 17.61 20.08 -8.81
C GLU A 494 16.18 20.23 -9.32
N GLN A 495 15.23 19.61 -8.61
CA GLN A 495 13.82 19.61 -8.96
C GLN A 495 12.99 20.09 -7.78
N PHE A 496 12.12 21.02 -8.05
CA PHE A 496 11.03 21.44 -7.17
C PHE A 496 9.70 20.96 -7.74
N PHE A 497 8.93 20.26 -6.93
CA PHE A 497 7.59 19.79 -7.27
C PHE A 497 6.63 20.22 -6.16
N ARG A 498 5.50 20.81 -6.52
CA ARG A 498 4.45 21.21 -5.58
C ARG A 498 3.10 20.78 -6.10
N ASP A 499 2.32 20.12 -5.26
CA ASP A 499 0.98 19.63 -5.52
C ASP A 499 0.01 20.12 -4.45
N ILE A 500 -1.10 20.74 -4.88
CA ILE A 500 -2.16 21.25 -4.00
C ILE A 500 -3.49 20.66 -4.48
N ARG A 501 -4.17 19.92 -3.60
CA ARG A 501 -5.47 19.30 -3.90
C ARG A 501 -6.52 19.75 -2.91
N PHE A 502 -7.63 20.31 -3.41
CA PHE A 502 -8.80 20.67 -2.61
C PHE A 502 -9.90 19.67 -2.87
N ASN A 503 -10.61 19.30 -1.81
CA ASN A 503 -11.83 18.51 -1.91
C ASN A 503 -12.90 19.12 -1.02
N ASN A 504 -13.99 19.62 -1.61
CA ASN A 504 -15.11 20.23 -0.89
C ASN A 504 -16.35 19.37 -1.08
N ILE A 505 -17.02 19.04 0.00
CA ILE A 505 -18.24 18.23 0.00
C ILE A 505 -19.30 18.96 0.80
N VAL A 506 -20.47 19.14 0.21
CA VAL A 506 -21.67 19.61 0.90
C VAL A 506 -22.70 18.50 0.87
N SER A 507 -23.36 18.25 1.98
CA SER A 507 -24.34 17.18 2.11
C SER A 507 -25.61 17.63 2.79
N LEU A 508 -26.71 16.99 2.42
CA LEU A 508 -28.00 17.11 3.10
C LEU A 508 -28.50 15.69 3.39
N ASN A 509 -28.60 15.37 4.67
CA ASN A 509 -29.04 14.05 5.13
C ASN A 509 -30.39 14.11 5.80
N TYR A 510 -31.28 13.20 5.43
CA TYR A 510 -32.52 12.91 6.12
C TYR A 510 -32.46 11.47 6.65
N ASN A 511 -32.58 11.34 7.99
CA ASN A 511 -32.61 10.04 8.65
C ASN A 511 -33.85 9.94 9.56
N ASN A 512 -34.65 8.89 9.39
CA ASN A 512 -35.84 8.70 10.19
C ASN A 512 -36.09 7.21 10.47
N VAL A 513 -36.62 6.93 11.66
CA VAL A 513 -37.08 5.59 12.07
C VAL A 513 -38.56 5.62 12.23
N ILE A 514 -39.27 4.79 11.47
CA ILE A 514 -40.75 4.68 11.47
C ILE A 514 -41.14 3.35 12.09
N ASP A 515 -42.05 3.37 13.06
CA ASP A 515 -42.56 2.21 13.77
C ASP A 515 -41.48 1.32 14.39
N ASP A 516 -40.36 1.90 14.80
CA ASP A 516 -39.16 1.21 15.34
C ASP A 516 -38.59 0.09 14.45
N LYS A 517 -39.05 -0.04 13.21
CA LYS A 517 -38.71 -1.12 12.28
C LYS A 517 -38.14 -0.64 10.95
N HIS A 518 -38.58 0.52 10.49
CA HIS A 518 -38.19 1.03 9.18
C HIS A 518 -37.24 2.18 9.36
N THR A 519 -35.93 1.95 9.17
CA THR A 519 -34.95 3.03 9.13
C THR A 519 -34.72 3.46 7.68
N ILE A 520 -34.92 4.74 7.40
CA ILE A 520 -34.69 5.37 6.10
C ILE A 520 -33.61 6.42 6.28
N ASP A 521 -32.54 6.33 5.52
CA ASP A 521 -31.46 7.31 5.46
C ASP A 521 -31.22 7.73 4.00
N VAL A 522 -31.43 9.00 3.70
CA VAL A 522 -31.25 9.57 2.36
C VAL A 522 -30.27 10.73 2.46
N THR A 523 -29.20 10.66 1.71
CA THR A 523 -28.23 11.75 1.66
C THR A 523 -28.00 12.21 0.23
N ALA A 524 -28.08 13.50 0.00
CA ALA A 524 -27.67 14.18 -1.25
C ALA A 524 -26.34 14.88 -1.03
N TYR A 525 -25.48 14.83 -2.03
CA TYR A 525 -24.13 15.40 -1.99
C TYR A 525 -23.82 16.23 -3.21
N LEU A 526 -23.04 17.30 -3.00
CA LEU A 526 -22.29 18.03 -4.02
C LEU A 526 -20.80 17.93 -3.67
N GLU A 527 -19.99 17.59 -4.63
CA GLU A 527 -18.54 17.50 -4.47
C GLU A 527 -17.83 18.32 -5.55
N TYR A 528 -16.85 19.09 -5.13
CA TYR A 528 -15.93 19.80 -6.01
C TYR A 528 -14.50 19.51 -5.57
N SER A 529 -13.70 18.97 -6.48
CA SER A 529 -12.29 18.70 -6.28
C SER A 529 -11.48 19.41 -7.36
N LYS A 530 -10.40 20.07 -6.96
CA LYS A 530 -9.42 20.66 -7.88
C LYS A 530 -8.02 20.36 -7.39
N SER A 531 -7.15 20.00 -8.32
CA SER A 531 -5.74 19.74 -8.08
C SER A 531 -4.90 20.62 -8.98
N HIS A 532 -3.83 21.16 -8.44
CA HIS A 532 -2.88 22.01 -9.14
C HIS A 532 -1.46 21.51 -8.84
N SER A 533 -0.74 21.13 -9.88
CA SER A 533 0.66 20.72 -9.82
C SER A 533 1.52 21.74 -10.53
N ASN A 534 2.63 22.08 -9.90
CA ASN A 534 3.66 22.95 -10.47
C ASN A 534 5.01 22.29 -10.25
N SER A 535 5.81 22.15 -11.31
CA SER A 535 7.20 21.69 -11.21
C SER A 535 8.15 22.66 -11.89
N PHE A 536 9.33 22.74 -11.34
CA PHE A 536 10.46 23.43 -11.91
C PHE A 536 11.69 22.55 -11.71
N SER A 537 12.54 22.46 -12.72
CA SER A 537 13.83 21.78 -12.61
C SER A 537 14.95 22.57 -13.28
N LEU A 538 16.13 22.38 -12.73
CA LEU A 538 17.39 22.91 -13.20
C LEU A 538 18.34 21.73 -13.40
N ASP A 539 19.05 21.70 -14.53
CA ASP A 539 20.09 20.73 -14.84
C ASP A 539 21.33 21.45 -15.35
N GLN A 540 22.43 21.36 -14.62
CA GLN A 540 23.68 22.05 -14.89
C GLN A 540 24.84 21.09 -14.99
N TYR A 541 25.51 21.07 -16.10
CA TYR A 541 26.80 20.42 -16.27
C TYR A 541 27.93 21.44 -16.02
N GLY A 542 29.09 20.93 -15.55
CA GLY A 542 30.26 21.76 -15.22
C GLY A 542 30.16 22.40 -13.82
N LEU A 543 30.84 21.81 -12.87
CA LEU A 543 30.79 22.22 -11.46
C LEU A 543 32.18 22.58 -10.97
N ASN A 544 32.24 23.61 -10.09
CA ASN A 544 33.47 23.89 -9.33
C ASN A 544 33.65 22.83 -8.24
N PRO A 545 34.70 21.98 -8.28
CA PRO A 545 34.86 20.86 -7.34
C PRO A 545 35.05 21.29 -5.87
N LYS A 546 35.35 22.58 -5.62
CA LYS A 546 35.49 23.13 -4.25
C LYS A 546 34.18 23.59 -3.63
N LEU A 547 33.12 23.72 -4.43
CA LEU A 547 31.86 24.33 -4.02
C LEU A 547 30.67 23.41 -4.30
N VAL A 548 30.90 22.13 -4.53
CA VAL A 548 29.87 21.14 -4.84
C VAL A 548 28.76 21.14 -3.77
N GLY A 549 27.53 21.03 -4.21
CA GLY A 549 26.37 20.92 -3.34
C GLY A 549 25.55 22.22 -3.15
N ASN A 550 25.95 23.31 -3.75
CA ASN A 550 25.16 24.56 -3.77
C ASN A 550 25.30 25.28 -5.11
N GLY A 551 24.46 26.27 -5.41
CA GLY A 551 24.45 26.99 -6.68
C GLY A 551 25.72 27.79 -6.95
N ALA A 552 26.59 28.01 -5.96
CA ALA A 552 27.92 28.64 -6.18
C ALA A 552 28.90 27.72 -6.89
N SER A 553 28.60 26.43 -6.99
CA SER A 553 29.39 25.47 -7.77
C SER A 553 29.23 25.63 -9.29
N PHE A 554 28.19 26.29 -9.74
CA PHE A 554 27.89 26.41 -11.16
C PHE A 554 28.96 27.27 -11.84
N ILE A 555 29.56 26.72 -12.89
CA ILE A 555 30.46 27.47 -13.76
C ILE A 555 29.60 28.35 -14.67
N PRO A 556 29.84 29.68 -14.71
CA PRO A 556 29.10 30.54 -15.63
C PRO A 556 29.40 30.13 -17.07
N GLY A 557 28.32 29.92 -17.85
CA GLY A 557 28.48 29.78 -19.30
C GLY A 557 28.72 31.12 -19.93
N ASP A 558 29.68 31.18 -20.84
CA ASP A 558 29.84 32.36 -21.71
C ASP A 558 28.74 32.30 -22.77
N THR A 559 27.80 33.20 -22.63
CA THR A 559 26.49 33.11 -23.25
C THR A 559 26.52 33.42 -24.76
N TYR A 560 27.56 33.94 -25.33
CA TYR A 560 27.58 34.40 -26.72
C TYR A 560 29.01 34.53 -27.28
N GLU A 561 29.77 33.46 -27.35
CA GLU A 561 30.98 33.47 -28.18
C GLU A 561 30.67 33.04 -29.61
N ASP A 562 30.99 33.92 -30.52
CA ASP A 562 31.18 33.64 -31.92
C ASP A 562 32.62 33.09 -32.04
N LEU A 563 32.77 31.76 -31.92
CA LEU A 563 34.06 31.09 -31.81
C LEU A 563 34.91 31.18 -33.09
N ASN A 564 34.27 31.50 -34.20
CA ASN A 564 34.95 31.66 -35.51
C ASN A 564 34.90 33.08 -36.06
N GLU A 565 34.38 34.06 -35.27
CA GLU A 565 34.30 35.49 -35.57
C GLU A 565 33.53 35.81 -36.88
N ASP A 566 32.57 34.93 -37.29
CA ASP A 566 31.78 35.15 -38.51
C ASP A 566 30.48 35.92 -38.28
N GLY A 567 30.17 36.26 -37.03
CA GLY A 567 28.98 37.00 -36.63
C GLY A 567 27.74 36.11 -36.48
N VAL A 568 27.90 34.81 -36.54
CA VAL A 568 26.83 33.82 -36.31
C VAL A 568 27.11 33.10 -34.99
N ILE A 569 26.12 33.06 -34.05
CA ILE A 569 26.24 32.30 -32.82
C ILE A 569 26.26 30.81 -33.21
N ASP A 570 27.41 30.17 -33.00
CA ASP A 570 27.59 28.75 -33.26
C ASP A 570 26.65 27.91 -32.33
N GLY A 571 26.20 26.81 -32.80
CA GLY A 571 25.07 26.06 -32.23
C GLY A 571 25.24 25.63 -30.75
N ALA A 572 24.17 25.20 -30.12
CA ALA A 572 24.04 24.85 -28.69
C ALA A 572 25.09 23.84 -28.14
N ALA A 573 25.83 23.17 -29.02
CA ALA A 573 26.95 22.28 -28.62
C ALA A 573 28.19 23.02 -28.10
N GLU A 574 28.24 24.34 -28.26
CA GLU A 574 29.41 25.16 -27.94
C GLU A 574 29.27 25.97 -26.66
N PHE A 575 28.09 25.85 -25.96
CA PHE A 575 27.86 26.48 -24.66
C PHE A 575 27.67 25.44 -23.55
N PRO A 576 28.75 24.74 -23.11
CA PRO A 576 28.61 23.57 -22.25
C PRO A 576 28.07 23.84 -20.85
N TYR A 577 28.11 25.09 -20.38
CA TYR A 577 27.79 25.45 -19.01
C TYR A 577 26.48 26.25 -18.86
N ILE A 578 25.63 26.27 -19.88
CA ILE A 578 24.33 26.91 -19.78
C ILE A 578 23.38 25.95 -19.08
N PRO A 579 22.75 26.36 -17.94
CA PRO A 579 21.76 25.53 -17.27
C PRO A 579 20.54 25.21 -18.15
N SER A 580 20.17 23.94 -18.25
CA SER A 580 18.89 23.55 -18.79
C SER A 580 17.82 23.75 -17.72
N VAL A 581 16.75 24.46 -18.06
CA VAL A 581 15.63 24.68 -17.16
C VAL A 581 14.35 24.16 -17.77
N ALA A 582 13.51 23.51 -16.97
CA ALA A 582 12.19 23.06 -17.37
C ALA A 582 11.15 23.44 -16.33
N SER A 583 9.92 23.68 -16.76
CA SER A 583 8.78 23.90 -15.87
C SER A 583 7.53 23.27 -16.44
N SER A 584 6.64 22.84 -15.57
CA SER A 584 5.33 22.30 -15.94
C SER A 584 4.29 22.78 -14.95
N GLU A 585 3.13 23.12 -15.46
CA GLU A 585 1.96 23.47 -14.65
C GLU A 585 0.76 22.70 -15.20
N VAL A 586 0.08 21.96 -14.32
CA VAL A 586 -1.06 21.11 -14.70
C VAL A 586 -2.17 21.26 -13.68
N GLU A 587 -3.39 21.43 -14.16
CA GLU A 587 -4.60 21.48 -13.33
C GLU A 587 -5.57 20.36 -13.72
N VAL A 588 -6.21 19.76 -12.72
CA VAL A 588 -7.29 18.78 -12.89
C VAL A 588 -8.47 19.15 -12.01
N GLY A 589 -9.68 19.14 -12.55
CA GLY A 589 -10.91 19.40 -11.84
C GLY A 589 -11.91 18.25 -11.96
N LEU A 590 -12.60 17.96 -10.87
CA LEU A 590 -13.72 17.03 -10.82
C LEU A 590 -14.90 17.73 -10.13
N PHE A 591 -16.08 17.68 -10.76
CA PHE A 591 -17.33 18.13 -10.17
C PHE A 591 -18.34 17.00 -10.19
N SER A 592 -19.00 16.77 -9.04
CA SER A 592 -19.91 15.65 -8.88
C SER A 592 -21.14 16.03 -8.09
N TYR A 593 -22.27 15.42 -8.45
CA TYR A 593 -23.45 15.40 -7.60
C TYR A 593 -24.00 13.98 -7.51
N PHE A 594 -24.40 13.58 -6.31
CA PHE A 594 -24.80 12.21 -6.05
C PHE A 594 -25.76 12.08 -4.88
N GLY A 595 -26.46 10.97 -4.84
CA GLY A 595 -27.38 10.62 -3.77
C GLY A 595 -27.24 9.17 -3.35
N VAL A 596 -27.51 8.91 -2.08
CA VAL A 596 -27.51 7.61 -1.46
C VAL A 596 -28.80 7.41 -0.70
N LEU A 597 -29.45 6.29 -0.93
CA LEU A 597 -30.59 5.80 -0.16
C LEU A 597 -30.16 4.54 0.59
N LYS A 598 -30.35 4.53 1.91
CA LYS A 598 -30.22 3.33 2.75
C LYS A 598 -31.56 3.06 3.40
N TYR A 599 -31.97 1.80 3.34
CA TYR A 599 -33.20 1.33 3.99
C TYR A 599 -32.89 0.07 4.79
N ASP A 600 -33.33 0.05 6.03
CA ASP A 600 -33.24 -1.10 6.92
C ASP A 600 -34.64 -1.45 7.46
N TYR A 601 -34.96 -2.72 7.37
CA TYR A 601 -36.20 -3.27 7.97
C TYR A 601 -35.86 -4.19 9.13
N ASP A 602 -36.13 -3.74 10.35
CA ASP A 602 -36.00 -4.48 11.60
C ASP A 602 -34.64 -5.18 11.80
N GLY A 603 -33.56 -4.61 11.18
CA GLY A 603 -32.26 -5.25 11.15
C GLY A 603 -32.20 -6.56 10.36
N ARG A 604 -33.28 -7.03 9.73
CA ARG A 604 -33.39 -8.28 8.94
C ARG A 604 -32.97 -8.05 7.49
N TYR A 605 -33.57 -7.05 6.85
CA TYR A 605 -33.31 -6.72 5.44
C TYR A 605 -32.69 -5.34 5.34
N GLY A 606 -31.66 -5.20 4.56
CA GLY A 606 -31.05 -3.91 4.24
C GLY A 606 -30.95 -3.73 2.74
N LEU A 607 -31.22 -2.51 2.27
CA LEU A 607 -31.06 -2.09 0.88
C LEU A 607 -30.25 -0.81 0.86
N GLN A 608 -29.28 -0.70 -0.05
CA GLN A 608 -28.60 0.55 -0.37
C GLN A 608 -28.62 0.76 -1.88
N ALA A 609 -28.95 1.96 -2.30
CA ALA A 609 -28.84 2.39 -3.69
C ALA A 609 -28.09 3.70 -3.76
N SER A 610 -27.20 3.84 -4.73
CA SER A 610 -26.50 5.09 -5.02
C SER A 610 -26.62 5.47 -6.49
N TRP A 611 -26.67 6.75 -6.74
CA TRP A 611 -26.59 7.33 -8.06
C TRP A 611 -25.66 8.54 -8.04
N ARG A 612 -24.72 8.58 -8.99
CA ARG A 612 -23.69 9.62 -9.04
C ARG A 612 -23.44 10.06 -10.48
N ARG A 613 -23.22 11.36 -10.67
CA ARG A 613 -22.81 11.92 -11.94
C ARG A 613 -21.58 12.80 -11.76
N ASP A 614 -20.52 12.46 -12.49
CA ASP A 614 -19.21 13.09 -12.42
C ASP A 614 -18.87 13.80 -13.72
N ALA A 615 -18.19 14.95 -13.61
CA ALA A 615 -17.57 15.66 -14.73
C ALA A 615 -16.08 15.85 -14.46
N SER A 616 -15.24 15.34 -15.36
CA SER A 616 -13.78 15.48 -15.32
C SER A 616 -13.29 16.47 -16.37
N SER A 617 -12.32 17.30 -15.97
CA SER A 617 -11.66 18.25 -16.88
C SER A 617 -10.73 17.58 -17.90
N ARG A 618 -10.44 16.27 -17.77
CA ARG A 618 -9.58 15.52 -18.70
C ARG A 618 -10.22 15.24 -20.05
N PHE A 619 -11.55 15.31 -20.13
CA PHE A 619 -12.29 14.96 -21.34
C PHE A 619 -12.90 16.18 -22.00
N SER A 620 -13.16 16.05 -23.30
CA SER A 620 -13.83 17.07 -24.10
C SER A 620 -15.23 17.39 -23.56
N ASN A 621 -15.80 18.50 -23.96
CA ASN A 621 -17.12 18.95 -23.50
C ASN A 621 -18.25 17.93 -23.75
N SER A 622 -18.14 17.11 -24.80
CA SER A 622 -19.09 16.06 -25.15
C SER A 622 -19.03 14.86 -24.22
N ASN A 623 -17.84 14.53 -23.70
CA ASN A 623 -17.57 13.27 -22.98
C ASN A 623 -17.15 13.46 -21.51
N LYS A 624 -17.13 14.72 -21.01
CA LYS A 624 -16.71 15.00 -19.63
C LYS A 624 -17.63 14.44 -18.55
N TRP A 625 -18.88 14.15 -18.86
CA TRP A 625 -19.85 13.65 -17.92
C TRP A 625 -20.02 12.13 -18.00
N ALA A 626 -19.91 11.44 -16.85
CA ALA A 626 -20.27 10.03 -16.71
C ALA A 626 -21.28 9.84 -15.61
N THR A 627 -22.07 8.77 -15.69
CA THR A 627 -23.07 8.42 -14.69
C THR A 627 -22.79 7.03 -14.15
N PHE A 628 -22.76 6.91 -12.83
CA PHE A 628 -22.50 5.67 -12.10
C PHE A 628 -23.64 5.38 -11.13
N TYR A 629 -23.89 4.11 -10.87
CA TYR A 629 -24.92 3.68 -9.94
C TYR A 629 -24.52 2.38 -9.25
N SER A 630 -25.07 2.14 -8.07
CA SER A 630 -24.98 0.86 -7.41
C SER A 630 -26.28 0.52 -6.67
N VAL A 631 -26.54 -0.79 -6.58
CA VAL A 631 -27.59 -1.35 -5.76
C VAL A 631 -27.02 -2.52 -4.98
N SER A 632 -27.30 -2.57 -3.69
CA SER A 632 -26.86 -3.66 -2.83
C SER A 632 -27.92 -4.00 -1.80
N GLY A 633 -27.96 -5.26 -1.42
CA GLY A 633 -28.90 -5.76 -0.44
C GLY A 633 -28.23 -6.73 0.54
N ARG A 634 -28.79 -6.80 1.76
CA ARG A 634 -28.44 -7.82 2.73
C ARG A 634 -29.67 -8.49 3.30
N TRP A 635 -29.49 -9.74 3.68
CA TRP A 635 -30.43 -10.52 4.42
C TRP A 635 -29.75 -11.15 5.64
N ASN A 636 -30.13 -10.70 6.83
CA ASN A 636 -29.68 -11.26 8.10
C ASN A 636 -30.54 -12.49 8.43
N ILE A 637 -30.19 -13.65 7.88
CA ILE A 637 -30.90 -14.90 7.95
C ILE A 637 -31.08 -15.36 9.40
N HIS A 638 -30.09 -15.11 10.25
CA HIS A 638 -30.14 -15.51 11.67
C HIS A 638 -31.25 -14.80 12.48
N LYS A 639 -31.79 -13.67 11.97
CA LYS A 639 -32.89 -12.93 12.61
C LYS A 639 -34.27 -13.42 12.20
N GLU A 640 -34.36 -14.38 11.30
CA GLU A 640 -35.65 -14.93 10.86
C GLU A 640 -36.26 -15.87 11.89
N ASP A 641 -37.58 -15.92 11.94
CA ASP A 641 -38.31 -16.72 12.90
C ASP A 641 -37.99 -18.21 12.79
N PHE A 642 -37.70 -18.71 11.59
CA PHE A 642 -37.32 -20.10 11.37
C PHE A 642 -35.88 -20.42 11.88
N MET A 643 -35.07 -19.41 12.20
CA MET A 643 -33.73 -19.55 12.77
C MET A 643 -33.70 -19.42 14.31
N GLN A 644 -34.80 -19.08 14.97
CA GLN A 644 -34.83 -18.84 16.43
C GLN A 644 -34.38 -20.05 17.27
N ASN A 645 -34.56 -21.27 16.77
CA ASN A 645 -34.10 -22.49 17.43
C ASN A 645 -32.76 -23.02 16.92
N ASN A 646 -32.12 -22.30 16.04
CA ASN A 646 -30.81 -22.67 15.50
C ASN A 646 -29.71 -22.34 16.50
N THR A 647 -28.97 -23.35 16.93
CA THR A 647 -27.83 -23.21 17.85
C THR A 647 -26.47 -23.29 17.15
N PHE A 648 -26.47 -23.47 15.81
CA PHE A 648 -25.24 -23.61 15.05
C PHE A 648 -24.71 -22.26 14.52
N PHE A 649 -25.60 -21.40 14.00
CA PHE A 649 -25.24 -20.07 13.52
C PHE A 649 -25.60 -19.00 14.54
N ASP A 650 -24.60 -18.29 15.06
CA ASP A 650 -24.78 -17.08 15.89
C ASP A 650 -25.06 -15.86 15.00
N ASN A 651 -24.47 -15.84 13.82
CA ASN A 651 -24.74 -14.86 12.75
C ASN A 651 -24.68 -15.56 11.40
N LEU A 652 -25.63 -15.28 10.54
CA LEU A 652 -25.62 -15.70 9.14
C LEU A 652 -26.27 -14.60 8.30
N LYS A 653 -25.45 -13.99 7.44
CA LYS A 653 -25.83 -12.87 6.59
C LYS A 653 -25.48 -13.17 5.14
N LEU A 654 -26.44 -13.02 4.24
CA LEU A 654 -26.24 -13.02 2.80
C LEU A 654 -26.24 -11.56 2.31
N ARG A 655 -25.30 -11.21 1.44
CA ARG A 655 -25.25 -9.91 0.78
C ARG A 655 -24.96 -10.08 -0.70
N ALA A 656 -25.52 -9.15 -1.48
CA ALA A 656 -25.29 -9.07 -2.91
C ALA A 656 -25.22 -7.60 -3.34
N SER A 657 -24.30 -7.28 -4.24
CA SER A 657 -24.16 -5.94 -4.80
C SER A 657 -23.87 -6.00 -6.31
N TYR A 658 -24.39 -5.00 -7.01
CA TYR A 658 -24.06 -4.71 -8.39
C TYR A 658 -23.88 -3.20 -8.54
N GLY A 659 -22.88 -2.78 -9.30
CA GLY A 659 -22.70 -1.36 -9.56
C GLY A 659 -21.67 -1.07 -10.62
N THR A 660 -21.63 0.20 -11.00
CA THR A 660 -20.68 0.74 -11.96
C THR A 660 -19.85 1.83 -11.32
N SER A 661 -18.61 1.95 -11.75
CA SER A 661 -17.68 3.05 -11.43
C SER A 661 -16.86 3.39 -12.68
N GLY A 662 -16.20 4.54 -12.69
CA GLY A 662 -15.38 4.96 -13.84
C GLY A 662 -13.92 5.11 -13.45
N ASN A 663 -13.05 5.19 -14.47
CA ASN A 663 -11.68 5.62 -14.32
C ASN A 663 -11.42 6.74 -15.34
N ASP A 664 -10.94 7.89 -14.86
CA ASP A 664 -10.60 9.04 -15.70
C ASP A 664 -9.08 9.29 -15.77
N ARG A 665 -8.28 8.46 -15.08
CA ARG A 665 -6.82 8.58 -15.08
C ARG A 665 -6.23 7.71 -16.18
N ILE A 666 -5.69 8.37 -17.18
CA ILE A 666 -4.95 7.76 -18.29
C ILE A 666 -3.47 7.86 -17.91
N THR A 667 -2.67 6.86 -18.15
CA THR A 667 -1.24 6.72 -17.93
C THR A 667 -0.46 7.93 -17.35
N GLY A 668 0.53 7.71 -16.51
CA GLY A 668 1.44 8.77 -16.05
C GLY A 668 1.06 9.43 -14.72
N GLY A 669 0.50 8.67 -13.78
CA GLY A 669 0.22 9.18 -12.44
C GLY A 669 -1.07 10.00 -12.35
N TYR A 670 -1.20 10.76 -11.26
CA TYR A 670 -2.43 11.51 -10.97
C TYR A 670 -2.81 12.52 -12.06
N TYR A 671 -1.85 13.16 -12.73
CA TYR A 671 -2.05 14.16 -13.76
C TYR A 671 -2.03 13.60 -15.19
N GLY A 672 -1.87 12.30 -15.36
CA GLY A 672 -1.83 11.65 -16.67
C GLY A 672 -3.10 11.89 -17.50
N GLY A 673 -2.94 11.99 -18.81
CA GLY A 673 -4.02 12.12 -19.77
C GLY A 673 -4.67 13.49 -19.88
N THR A 674 -4.17 14.51 -19.18
CA THR A 674 -4.76 15.87 -19.19
C THR A 674 -4.67 16.57 -20.55
N THR A 675 -3.79 16.12 -21.42
CA THR A 675 -3.53 16.73 -22.75
C THR A 675 -4.06 15.91 -23.92
N ASN A 676 -4.63 14.73 -23.68
CA ASN A 676 -5.04 13.81 -24.76
C ASN A 676 -6.20 14.34 -25.65
N THR A 677 -6.91 15.36 -25.17
CA THR A 677 -7.96 16.06 -25.92
C THR A 677 -7.47 17.37 -26.55
N TYR A 678 -6.16 17.59 -26.61
CA TYR A 678 -5.56 18.78 -27.22
C TYR A 678 -4.60 18.40 -28.35
N ASN A 679 -4.60 19.20 -29.42
CA ASN A 679 -3.53 19.15 -30.41
C ASN A 679 -2.31 19.88 -29.84
N LEU A 680 -1.21 19.17 -29.70
CA LEU A 680 0.04 19.71 -29.18
C LEU A 680 1.08 19.80 -30.26
N TYR A 681 1.89 20.85 -30.21
CA TYR A 681 3.00 21.08 -31.12
C TYR A 681 4.32 21.08 -30.34
N GLY A 682 5.27 20.33 -30.83
CA GLY A 682 6.64 20.34 -30.36
C GLY A 682 7.51 21.28 -31.21
N GLN A 683 8.62 21.71 -30.61
CA GLN A 683 9.68 22.41 -31.33
C GLN A 683 10.78 21.44 -31.65
N GLY A 684 11.43 21.62 -32.81
CA GLY A 684 12.59 20.85 -33.24
C GLY A 684 13.47 21.67 -34.19
N THR A 685 14.62 21.12 -34.53
CA THR A 685 15.53 21.72 -35.51
C THR A 685 15.00 21.47 -36.93
N GLY A 686 14.65 22.52 -37.59
CA GLY A 686 14.26 22.51 -39.00
C GLY A 686 15.43 22.63 -39.97
N TYR A 687 15.08 22.86 -41.25
CA TYR A 687 16.07 23.08 -42.29
C TYR A 687 16.98 24.29 -41.96
N ASN A 688 18.28 24.12 -42.07
CA ASN A 688 19.31 25.15 -41.83
C ASN A 688 19.23 25.70 -40.37
N ASN A 689 19.12 24.80 -39.39
CA ASN A 689 19.03 25.12 -37.96
C ASN A 689 17.89 26.09 -37.55
N THR A 690 16.88 26.29 -38.40
CA THR A 690 15.72 27.10 -38.07
C THR A 690 14.81 26.33 -37.11
N VAL A 691 14.10 27.05 -36.24
CA VAL A 691 13.09 26.44 -35.38
C VAL A 691 11.96 25.90 -36.26
N ALA A 692 11.69 24.62 -36.14
CA ALA A 692 10.54 23.95 -36.77
C ALA A 692 9.49 23.54 -35.71
N TYR A 693 8.24 23.60 -36.07
CA TYR A 693 7.13 23.12 -35.27
C TYR A 693 6.57 21.87 -35.93
N TYR A 694 6.32 20.84 -35.13
CA TYR A 694 5.69 19.61 -35.59
C TYR A 694 4.56 19.20 -34.65
N ALA A 695 3.54 18.51 -35.15
CA ALA A 695 2.48 17.96 -34.31
C ALA A 695 3.08 16.87 -33.42
N SER A 696 3.10 17.09 -32.09
CA SER A 696 3.61 16.13 -31.09
C SER A 696 2.50 15.24 -30.55
N SER A 697 1.25 15.70 -30.58
CA SER A 697 0.06 14.93 -30.22
C SER A 697 -1.15 15.42 -31.00
N ILE A 698 -2.01 14.50 -31.41
CA ILE A 698 -3.31 14.81 -32.03
C ILE A 698 -4.40 14.57 -30.99
N ALA A 699 -5.32 15.53 -30.87
CA ALA A 699 -6.48 15.45 -30.00
C ALA A 699 -7.36 14.25 -30.32
N ASN A 700 -7.86 13.56 -29.29
CA ASN A 700 -8.99 12.66 -29.42
C ASN A 700 -10.18 13.18 -28.62
N ASP A 701 -11.10 13.87 -29.31
CA ASP A 701 -12.31 14.43 -28.69
C ASP A 701 -13.33 13.37 -28.29
N ASP A 702 -13.23 12.15 -28.84
CA ASP A 702 -14.09 11.01 -28.53
C ASP A 702 -13.64 10.25 -27.29
N LEU A 703 -12.50 10.62 -26.72
CA LEU A 703 -11.98 9.99 -25.51
C LEU A 703 -12.95 10.16 -24.34
N LYS A 704 -13.29 9.05 -23.69
CA LYS A 704 -14.25 8.98 -22.59
C LYS A 704 -13.70 8.13 -21.44
N TRP A 705 -14.44 8.04 -20.38
CA TRP A 705 -14.17 7.25 -19.19
C TRP A 705 -14.04 5.74 -19.48
N GLU A 706 -13.08 5.04 -18.83
CA GLU A 706 -13.21 3.59 -18.67
C GLU A 706 -14.38 3.31 -17.75
N THR A 707 -15.10 2.23 -18.00
CA THR A 707 -16.27 1.84 -17.20
C THR A 707 -16.04 0.48 -16.56
N ASN A 708 -16.07 0.46 -15.23
CA ASN A 708 -16.05 -0.74 -14.41
C ASN A 708 -17.48 -1.19 -14.07
N LYS A 709 -17.81 -2.46 -14.32
CA LYS A 709 -19.03 -3.14 -13.90
C LYS A 709 -18.67 -4.25 -12.95
N GLN A 710 -19.22 -4.24 -11.74
CA GLN A 710 -18.87 -5.23 -10.73
C GLN A 710 -20.10 -5.83 -10.08
N THR A 711 -20.12 -7.17 -10.00
CA THR A 711 -21.06 -7.98 -9.20
C THR A 711 -20.31 -8.62 -8.06
N ASN A 712 -20.88 -8.60 -6.85
CA ASN A 712 -20.35 -9.32 -5.69
C ASN A 712 -21.48 -10.02 -4.95
N ILE A 713 -21.25 -11.27 -4.54
CA ILE A 713 -22.12 -12.04 -3.66
C ILE A 713 -21.28 -12.53 -2.50
N GLY A 714 -21.73 -12.30 -1.28
CA GLY A 714 -21.00 -12.65 -0.07
C GLY A 714 -21.87 -13.26 1.01
N ILE A 715 -21.27 -14.14 1.79
CA ILE A 715 -21.85 -14.73 3.00
C ILE A 715 -20.93 -14.37 4.16
N ASP A 716 -21.51 -13.71 5.19
CA ASP A 716 -20.83 -13.52 6.47
C ASP A 716 -21.47 -14.47 7.49
N PHE A 717 -20.64 -15.15 8.27
CA PHE A 717 -21.11 -16.10 9.26
C PHE A 717 -20.34 -16.02 10.57
N SER A 718 -21.01 -16.44 11.65
CA SER A 718 -20.41 -16.70 12.95
C SER A 718 -21.05 -17.92 13.56
N ILE A 719 -20.23 -18.84 14.09
CA ILE A 719 -20.65 -20.13 14.67
C ILE A 719 -19.86 -20.43 15.94
N LEU A 720 -20.27 -21.48 16.65
CA LEU A 720 -19.62 -21.97 17.89
C LEU A 720 -19.59 -20.93 19.01
N ASN A 721 -20.74 -20.29 19.29
CA ASN A 721 -20.86 -19.18 20.24
C ASN A 721 -19.89 -18.04 19.88
N ARG A 722 -19.91 -17.62 18.62
CA ARG A 722 -19.07 -16.56 18.03
C ARG A 722 -17.58 -16.84 18.05
N LYS A 723 -17.15 -18.06 18.37
CA LYS A 723 -15.71 -18.42 18.39
C LYS A 723 -15.10 -18.50 16.99
N LEU A 724 -15.88 -18.89 15.99
CA LEU A 724 -15.43 -18.90 14.60
C LEU A 724 -16.32 -17.97 13.77
N SER A 725 -15.71 -16.94 13.19
CA SER A 725 -16.38 -16.02 12.26
C SER A 725 -15.62 -15.95 10.94
N GLY A 726 -16.32 -15.62 9.88
CA GLY A 726 -15.69 -15.49 8.58
C GLY A 726 -16.59 -14.88 7.53
N SER A 727 -16.02 -14.67 6.35
CA SER A 727 -16.74 -14.25 5.15
C SER A 727 -16.23 -15.01 3.93
N ILE A 728 -17.13 -15.27 3.00
CA ILE A 728 -16.84 -15.79 1.66
C ILE A 728 -17.44 -14.83 0.66
N ASP A 729 -16.65 -14.34 -0.27
CA ASP A 729 -17.07 -13.46 -1.36
C ASP A 729 -16.73 -14.07 -2.70
N VAL A 730 -17.63 -13.91 -3.67
CA VAL A 730 -17.41 -14.24 -5.09
C VAL A 730 -17.73 -12.99 -5.89
N TYR A 731 -16.81 -12.61 -6.78
CA TYR A 731 -16.97 -11.42 -7.59
C TYR A 731 -16.67 -11.64 -9.07
N ASP A 732 -17.31 -10.79 -9.89
CA ASP A 732 -17.04 -10.60 -11.31
C ASP A 732 -16.91 -9.10 -11.58
N LYS A 733 -15.75 -8.68 -12.06
CA LYS A 733 -15.41 -7.28 -12.35
C LYS A 733 -14.97 -7.17 -13.81
N THR A 734 -15.76 -6.50 -14.65
CA THR A 734 -15.45 -6.23 -16.05
C THR A 734 -15.14 -4.75 -16.24
N THR A 735 -14.01 -4.43 -16.85
CA THR A 735 -13.69 -3.09 -17.32
C THR A 735 -13.85 -3.01 -18.83
N GLU A 736 -14.67 -2.08 -19.29
CA GLU A 736 -14.91 -1.78 -20.69
C GLU A 736 -14.33 -0.41 -21.06
N ASP A 737 -14.18 -0.17 -22.37
CA ASP A 737 -13.67 1.10 -22.90
C ASP A 737 -12.26 1.43 -22.36
N LEU A 738 -11.38 0.42 -22.30
CA LEU A 738 -10.01 0.58 -21.80
C LEU A 738 -9.21 1.61 -22.60
N PHE A 739 -8.43 2.41 -21.90
CA PHE A 739 -7.46 3.31 -22.53
C PHE A 739 -6.34 2.53 -23.19
N GLN A 740 -6.19 2.71 -24.51
CA GLN A 740 -5.11 2.11 -25.28
C GLN A 740 -4.59 3.05 -26.34
N SER A 741 -3.31 2.88 -26.68
CA SER A 741 -2.72 3.50 -27.86
C SER A 741 -3.24 2.79 -29.11
N PHE A 742 -3.93 3.53 -29.95
CA PHE A 742 -4.48 3.05 -31.23
C PHE A 742 -3.58 3.52 -32.36
N PRO A 743 -3.04 2.61 -33.20
CA PRO A 743 -2.19 2.99 -34.31
C PRO A 743 -3.00 3.76 -35.36
N VAL A 744 -2.45 4.86 -35.83
CA VAL A 744 -3.02 5.68 -36.91
C VAL A 744 -1.98 5.88 -38.03
N SER A 745 -2.45 6.28 -39.21
CA SER A 745 -1.51 6.54 -40.31
C SER A 745 -0.58 7.72 -39.97
N SER A 746 0.72 7.54 -40.16
CA SER A 746 1.76 8.57 -39.95
C SER A 746 1.55 9.84 -40.77
N ILE A 747 0.69 9.79 -41.80
CA ILE A 747 0.30 10.98 -42.61
C ILE A 747 -0.36 12.07 -41.74
N ASN A 748 -0.90 11.69 -40.57
CA ASN A 748 -1.50 12.61 -39.61
C ASN A 748 -0.47 13.30 -38.69
N GLY A 749 0.81 13.01 -38.86
CA GLY A 749 1.89 13.58 -38.04
C GLY A 749 2.16 12.83 -36.70
N THR A 750 1.40 11.77 -36.41
CA THR A 750 1.65 10.84 -35.28
C THR A 750 1.34 9.41 -35.69
N ASN A 751 1.95 8.45 -35.05
CA ASN A 751 1.74 7.03 -35.32
C ASN A 751 0.62 6.41 -34.45
N SER A 752 0.17 7.10 -33.41
CA SER A 752 -0.88 6.60 -32.52
C SER A 752 -1.65 7.73 -31.82
N ILE A 753 -2.86 7.41 -31.39
CA ILE A 753 -3.67 8.25 -30.50
C ILE A 753 -4.16 7.42 -29.31
N GLN A 754 -4.45 8.06 -28.19
CA GLN A 754 -5.14 7.38 -27.08
C GLN A 754 -6.62 7.23 -27.42
N ALA A 755 -7.15 6.03 -27.26
CA ALA A 755 -8.55 5.72 -27.55
C ALA A 755 -9.13 4.74 -26.53
N ASN A 756 -10.46 4.69 -26.44
CA ASN A 756 -11.20 3.75 -25.59
C ASN A 756 -11.45 2.45 -26.36
N ILE A 757 -10.55 1.48 -26.24
CA ILE A 757 -10.60 0.26 -27.02
C ILE A 757 -10.19 -0.93 -26.14
N GLY A 758 -11.05 -1.94 -26.14
CA GLY A 758 -10.74 -3.15 -25.41
C GLY A 758 -11.55 -3.31 -24.13
N SER A 759 -11.45 -4.49 -23.58
CA SER A 759 -12.05 -4.85 -22.29
C SER A 759 -11.29 -5.97 -21.62
N LEU A 760 -11.40 -6.01 -20.29
CA LEU A 760 -10.84 -7.07 -19.47
C LEU A 760 -11.81 -7.49 -18.38
N ASN A 761 -11.60 -8.69 -17.85
CA ASN A 761 -12.40 -9.25 -16.78
C ASN A 761 -11.50 -9.79 -15.67
N ASN A 762 -11.91 -9.57 -14.42
CA ASN A 762 -11.36 -10.19 -13.22
C ASN A 762 -12.46 -10.96 -12.49
N ARG A 763 -12.31 -12.26 -12.35
CA ARG A 763 -13.22 -13.13 -11.59
C ARG A 763 -12.49 -13.79 -10.45
N GLY A 764 -13.13 -13.81 -9.28
CA GLY A 764 -12.43 -14.40 -8.14
C GLY A 764 -13.32 -14.77 -6.98
N ALA A 765 -12.65 -15.39 -6.01
CA ALA A 765 -13.24 -15.76 -4.73
C ALA A 765 -12.29 -15.35 -3.60
N GLU A 766 -12.88 -14.91 -2.50
CA GLU A 766 -12.16 -14.47 -1.30
C GLU A 766 -12.71 -15.21 -0.08
N LEU A 767 -11.81 -15.59 0.83
CA LEU A 767 -12.14 -16.21 2.12
C LEU A 767 -11.45 -15.43 3.23
N SER A 768 -12.17 -15.15 4.32
CA SER A 768 -11.60 -14.62 5.56
C SER A 768 -12.17 -15.42 6.73
N LEU A 769 -11.30 -15.84 7.66
CA LEU A 769 -11.65 -16.62 8.84
C LEU A 769 -10.95 -16.02 10.07
N ASN A 770 -11.70 -15.91 11.18
CA ASN A 770 -11.17 -15.60 12.51
C ASN A 770 -11.68 -16.63 13.50
N TRP A 771 -10.78 -17.30 14.20
CA TRP A 771 -11.10 -18.34 15.14
C TRP A 771 -10.50 -18.09 16.52
N GLN A 772 -11.36 -17.83 17.52
CA GLN A 772 -10.99 -17.84 18.93
C GLN A 772 -10.84 -19.29 19.41
N ALA A 773 -9.67 -19.89 19.16
CA ALA A 773 -9.45 -21.32 19.40
C ALA A 773 -9.47 -21.66 20.89
N ILE A 774 -8.89 -20.81 21.71
CA ILE A 774 -8.82 -20.96 23.16
C ILE A 774 -9.12 -19.61 23.82
N ASN A 775 -9.98 -19.63 24.83
CA ASN A 775 -10.24 -18.49 25.71
C ASN A 775 -10.50 -19.03 27.11
N SER A 776 -9.47 -19.10 27.95
CA SER A 776 -9.55 -19.66 29.31
C SER A 776 -8.75 -18.79 30.26
N GLY A 777 -9.40 -17.81 30.91
CA GLY A 777 -8.82 -16.97 31.95
C GLY A 777 -7.46 -16.36 31.54
N ASP A 778 -6.38 -16.98 32.00
CA ASP A 778 -5.01 -16.53 31.77
C ASP A 778 -4.44 -16.86 30.37
N PHE A 779 -5.13 -17.68 29.55
CA PHE A 779 -4.62 -18.12 28.26
C PHE A 779 -5.66 -17.98 27.14
N SER A 780 -5.28 -17.23 26.11
CA SER A 780 -6.11 -17.08 24.91
C SER A 780 -5.30 -17.30 23.64
N VAL A 781 -5.93 -17.88 22.62
CA VAL A 781 -5.36 -18.06 21.29
C VAL A 781 -6.44 -17.73 20.25
N SER A 782 -6.13 -16.76 19.39
CA SER A 782 -6.93 -16.38 18.23
C SER A 782 -6.13 -16.68 16.97
N ILE A 783 -6.76 -17.29 15.98
CA ILE A 783 -6.15 -17.63 14.68
C ILE A 783 -6.91 -16.89 13.61
N PHE A 784 -6.20 -16.26 12.70
CA PHE A 784 -6.79 -15.70 11.49
C PHE A 784 -6.22 -16.37 10.25
N ALA A 785 -7.02 -16.47 9.21
CA ALA A 785 -6.59 -16.91 7.89
C ALA A 785 -7.41 -16.20 6.81
N ASN A 786 -6.76 -15.80 5.74
CA ASN A 786 -7.44 -15.27 4.57
C ASN A 786 -6.76 -15.76 3.29
N GLY A 787 -7.51 -15.77 2.20
CA GLY A 787 -6.99 -16.12 0.89
C GLY A 787 -7.89 -15.63 -0.22
N SER A 788 -7.31 -15.43 -1.37
CA SER A 788 -8.03 -15.05 -2.59
C SER A 788 -7.50 -15.79 -3.80
N TYR A 789 -8.41 -16.07 -4.71
CA TYR A 789 -8.17 -16.53 -6.07
C TYR A 789 -8.66 -15.44 -7.02
N ASN A 790 -7.85 -15.06 -8.01
CA ASN A 790 -8.24 -14.14 -9.07
C ASN A 790 -7.79 -14.65 -10.43
N LYS A 791 -8.74 -14.75 -11.38
CA LYS A 791 -8.46 -14.97 -12.80
C LYS A 791 -8.65 -13.66 -13.54
N ASN A 792 -7.57 -13.14 -14.13
CA ASN A 792 -7.59 -11.99 -15.03
C ASN A 792 -7.63 -12.49 -16.48
N GLU A 793 -8.38 -11.81 -17.35
CA GLU A 793 -8.50 -12.18 -18.75
C GLU A 793 -8.80 -10.94 -19.61
N ILE A 794 -8.02 -10.71 -20.66
CA ILE A 794 -8.30 -9.72 -21.68
C ILE A 794 -9.40 -10.28 -22.56
N THR A 795 -10.57 -9.63 -22.58
CA THR A 795 -11.73 -10.13 -23.32
C THR A 795 -11.88 -9.51 -24.69
N LYS A 796 -11.26 -8.34 -24.91
CA LYS A 796 -11.27 -7.66 -26.20
C LYS A 796 -10.05 -6.77 -26.36
N LEU A 797 -9.44 -6.78 -27.56
CA LEU A 797 -8.37 -5.89 -28.00
C LEU A 797 -8.77 -5.14 -29.28
N PRO A 798 -8.03 -4.08 -29.66
CA PRO A 798 -8.21 -3.40 -30.94
C PRO A 798 -8.11 -4.38 -32.11
N ASN A 799 -9.11 -4.42 -32.96
CA ASN A 799 -9.17 -5.28 -34.16
C ASN A 799 -9.00 -6.79 -33.89
N GLY A 800 -9.00 -7.25 -32.62
CA GLY A 800 -8.70 -8.64 -32.24
C GLY A 800 -7.21 -9.02 -32.42
N GLU A 801 -6.34 -8.04 -32.62
CA GLU A 801 -4.91 -8.27 -32.81
C GLU A 801 -4.14 -8.21 -31.50
N ASN A 802 -3.13 -9.06 -31.38
CA ASN A 802 -2.21 -9.05 -30.25
C ASN A 802 -1.38 -7.75 -30.24
N VAL A 803 -1.14 -7.19 -29.06
CA VAL A 803 -0.29 -6.01 -28.89
C VAL A 803 1.06 -6.45 -28.32
N ASP A 804 2.07 -6.49 -29.19
CA ASP A 804 3.44 -6.85 -28.83
C ASP A 804 4.29 -5.55 -28.71
N ASN A 805 4.81 -5.31 -27.53
CA ASN A 805 5.67 -4.16 -27.25
C ASN A 805 7.17 -4.52 -27.35
N GLY A 806 7.50 -5.66 -27.97
CA GLY A 806 8.88 -6.13 -28.15
C GLY A 806 9.50 -6.73 -26.89
N GLY A 807 8.70 -7.03 -25.87
CA GLY A 807 9.14 -7.63 -24.62
C GLY A 807 8.83 -9.13 -24.51
N ARG A 808 9.07 -9.70 -23.33
CA ARG A 808 8.72 -11.09 -23.00
C ARG A 808 7.25 -11.29 -22.66
N THR A 809 6.46 -10.22 -22.55
CA THR A 809 5.03 -10.27 -22.31
C THR A 809 4.27 -9.64 -23.46
N ILE A 810 3.07 -10.12 -23.71
CA ILE A 810 2.21 -9.66 -24.78
C ILE A 810 0.78 -9.47 -24.27
N LEU A 811 0.02 -8.57 -24.88
CA LEU A 811 -1.43 -8.49 -24.67
C LEU A 811 -2.13 -9.30 -25.76
N ALA A 812 -2.97 -10.25 -25.36
CA ALA A 812 -3.75 -11.08 -26.28
C ALA A 812 -5.12 -11.41 -25.70
N GLU A 813 -6.13 -11.50 -26.56
CA GLU A 813 -7.48 -11.93 -26.15
C GLU A 813 -7.45 -13.35 -25.58
N GLY A 814 -8.20 -13.59 -24.48
CA GLY A 814 -8.22 -14.86 -23.76
C GLY A 814 -7.05 -15.08 -22.80
N GLN A 815 -6.05 -14.20 -22.78
CA GLN A 815 -4.89 -14.28 -21.90
C GLN A 815 -4.97 -13.25 -20.76
N PRO A 816 -4.35 -13.55 -19.59
CA PRO A 816 -4.20 -12.54 -18.55
C PRO A 816 -3.21 -11.44 -18.95
N ILE A 817 -3.39 -10.24 -18.39
CA ILE A 817 -2.39 -9.19 -18.52
C ILE A 817 -1.05 -9.68 -17.97
N GLY A 818 0.04 -9.40 -18.69
CA GLY A 818 1.39 -9.82 -18.32
C GLY A 818 1.68 -11.29 -18.58
N SER A 819 0.93 -11.92 -19.49
CA SER A 819 1.25 -13.26 -20.00
C SER A 819 2.57 -13.29 -20.71
N PHE A 820 3.42 -14.26 -20.37
CA PHE A 820 4.68 -14.46 -21.05
C PHE A 820 4.48 -15.08 -22.42
N PHE A 821 5.14 -14.47 -23.40
CA PHE A 821 5.18 -14.91 -24.79
C PHE A 821 6.63 -14.98 -25.23
N ALA A 822 7.18 -16.19 -25.28
CA ALA A 822 8.61 -16.41 -25.40
C ALA A 822 8.93 -17.66 -26.21
N VAL A 823 10.15 -17.71 -26.75
CA VAL A 823 10.71 -18.92 -27.37
C VAL A 823 11.04 -19.92 -26.27
N ARG A 824 10.54 -21.14 -26.34
CA ARG A 824 10.83 -22.18 -25.35
C ARG A 824 12.25 -22.67 -25.53
N TRP A 825 13.05 -22.59 -24.45
CA TRP A 825 14.39 -23.14 -24.41
C TRP A 825 14.36 -24.64 -24.17
N ALA A 826 15.00 -25.41 -25.05
CA ALA A 826 14.99 -26.89 -25.03
C ALA A 826 16.19 -27.49 -24.29
N GLY A 827 17.15 -26.66 -23.83
CA GLY A 827 18.34 -27.12 -23.15
C GLY A 827 19.63 -26.87 -23.94
N VAL A 828 20.66 -27.66 -23.63
CA VAL A 828 21.96 -27.61 -24.28
C VAL A 828 22.16 -28.86 -25.14
N ASN A 829 22.67 -28.69 -26.36
CA ASN A 829 22.97 -29.79 -27.26
C ASN A 829 24.19 -30.56 -26.73
N PRO A 830 24.02 -31.85 -26.34
CA PRO A 830 25.14 -32.66 -25.83
C PRO A 830 26.25 -32.89 -26.86
N ALA A 831 25.95 -32.72 -28.14
CA ALA A 831 26.94 -32.98 -29.21
C ALA A 831 27.92 -31.83 -29.45
N ASN A 832 27.46 -30.58 -29.23
CA ASN A 832 28.25 -29.40 -29.60
C ASN A 832 28.19 -28.26 -28.58
N GLY A 833 27.40 -28.41 -27.49
CA GLY A 833 27.28 -27.37 -26.44
C GLY A 833 26.46 -26.13 -26.79
N GLN A 834 25.77 -26.09 -27.93
CA GLN A 834 24.94 -24.97 -28.34
C GLN A 834 23.59 -24.98 -27.64
N ASN A 835 22.94 -23.80 -27.55
CA ASN A 835 21.57 -23.71 -27.04
C ASN A 835 20.61 -24.36 -28.03
N LEU A 836 19.62 -25.07 -27.52
CA LEU A 836 18.51 -25.64 -28.25
C LEU A 836 17.21 -24.92 -27.89
N TYR A 837 16.33 -24.78 -28.87
CA TYR A 837 15.02 -24.14 -28.76
C TYR A 837 13.94 -25.08 -29.31
N TYR A 838 12.69 -24.82 -28.97
CA TYR A 838 11.55 -25.39 -29.67
C TYR A 838 11.05 -24.35 -30.68
N ASP A 839 10.82 -24.80 -31.93
CA ASP A 839 10.11 -24.01 -32.92
C ASP A 839 8.61 -23.90 -32.56
N VAL A 840 7.82 -23.14 -33.36
CA VAL A 840 6.38 -22.97 -33.15
C VAL A 840 5.62 -24.30 -33.22
N ASP A 841 6.10 -25.30 -33.98
CA ASP A 841 5.51 -26.63 -34.11
C ASP A 841 5.94 -27.59 -33.01
N GLY A 842 6.86 -27.19 -32.13
CA GLY A 842 7.38 -27.97 -31.02
C GLY A 842 8.57 -28.90 -31.36
N ASN A 843 9.19 -28.71 -32.52
CA ASN A 843 10.41 -29.46 -32.89
C ASN A 843 11.62 -28.77 -32.26
N VAL A 844 12.65 -29.56 -31.93
CA VAL A 844 13.91 -29.03 -31.39
C VAL A 844 14.78 -28.51 -32.53
N THR A 845 15.27 -27.28 -32.40
CA THR A 845 16.16 -26.59 -33.34
C THR A 845 17.29 -25.89 -32.59
N ASP A 846 18.43 -25.70 -33.25
CA ASP A 846 19.55 -24.86 -32.76
C ASP A 846 19.50 -23.42 -33.27
N VAL A 847 18.51 -23.09 -34.11
CA VAL A 847 18.28 -21.73 -34.63
C VAL A 847 17.28 -21.01 -33.78
N TYR A 848 17.68 -19.83 -33.24
CA TYR A 848 16.76 -18.95 -32.54
C TYR A 848 15.97 -18.08 -33.55
N SER A 849 14.66 -18.07 -33.43
CA SER A 849 13.79 -17.13 -34.13
C SER A 849 12.76 -16.54 -33.17
N GLU A 850 12.50 -15.24 -33.26
CA GLU A 850 11.40 -14.59 -32.53
C GLU A 850 10.02 -15.02 -33.04
N ASP A 851 9.94 -15.55 -34.26
CA ASP A 851 8.71 -16.12 -34.82
C ASP A 851 8.27 -17.41 -34.09
N ASP A 852 9.18 -18.03 -33.32
CA ASP A 852 8.95 -19.25 -32.52
C ASP A 852 8.41 -18.94 -31.11
N ARG A 853 8.09 -17.66 -30.81
CA ARG A 853 7.48 -17.32 -29.53
C ARG A 853 6.08 -17.91 -29.41
N VAL A 854 5.78 -18.48 -28.26
CA VAL A 854 4.48 -19.05 -27.88
C VAL A 854 4.09 -18.62 -26.47
N PHE A 855 2.79 -18.70 -26.16
CA PHE A 855 2.34 -18.58 -24.77
C PHE A 855 2.86 -19.76 -23.95
N ILE A 856 3.45 -19.46 -22.79
CA ILE A 856 4.05 -20.46 -21.90
C ILE A 856 3.23 -20.70 -20.63
N ASP A 857 1.94 -20.30 -20.63
CA ASP A 857 0.99 -20.41 -19.51
C ASP A 857 1.53 -19.88 -18.17
N LYS A 858 2.29 -18.79 -18.21
CA LYS A 858 2.87 -18.09 -17.07
C LYS A 858 2.57 -16.61 -17.15
N ALA A 859 2.34 -15.97 -16.01
CA ALA A 859 2.04 -14.54 -15.95
C ALA A 859 2.76 -13.85 -14.77
N ILE A 860 2.93 -12.52 -14.89
CA ILE A 860 3.60 -11.69 -13.87
C ILE A 860 2.70 -11.36 -12.67
N TYR A 861 1.38 -11.54 -12.77
CA TYR A 861 0.45 -11.28 -11.67
C TYR A 861 0.00 -12.61 -11.03
N PRO A 862 -0.12 -12.66 -9.70
CA PRO A 862 -0.43 -13.90 -9.00
C PRO A 862 -1.89 -14.31 -9.19
N THR A 863 -2.11 -15.62 -9.26
CA THR A 863 -3.44 -16.22 -9.22
C THR A 863 -3.95 -16.43 -7.79
N TYR A 864 -3.07 -16.77 -6.84
CA TYR A 864 -3.43 -17.03 -5.43
C TYR A 864 -2.59 -16.16 -4.50
N GLN A 865 -3.24 -15.61 -3.49
CA GLN A 865 -2.57 -14.85 -2.44
C GLN A 865 -3.37 -14.86 -1.14
N GLY A 866 -2.71 -14.60 -0.03
CA GLY A 866 -3.34 -14.53 1.27
C GLY A 866 -2.37 -14.47 2.43
N GLY A 867 -2.88 -14.73 3.62
CA GLY A 867 -2.09 -14.80 4.83
C GLY A 867 -2.81 -15.47 5.96
N PHE A 868 -2.05 -15.86 6.96
CA PHE A 868 -2.55 -16.47 8.18
C PHE A 868 -1.63 -16.15 9.35
N GLY A 869 -2.13 -16.32 10.54
CA GLY A 869 -1.36 -16.10 11.74
C GLY A 869 -2.14 -16.41 13.00
N PHE A 870 -1.52 -16.20 14.14
CA PHE A 870 -2.18 -16.34 15.42
C PHE A 870 -1.69 -15.32 16.43
N ASN A 871 -2.60 -14.90 17.30
CA ASN A 871 -2.35 -14.08 18.47
C ASN A 871 -2.58 -14.92 19.71
N SER A 872 -1.64 -14.94 20.63
CA SER A 872 -1.75 -15.66 21.88
C SER A 872 -1.41 -14.75 23.06
N THR A 873 -2.22 -14.83 24.11
CA THR A 873 -1.94 -14.17 25.38
C THR A 873 -1.84 -15.25 26.47
N TRP A 874 -0.76 -15.22 27.23
CA TRP A 874 -0.57 -16.05 28.40
C TRP A 874 -0.13 -15.21 29.59
N LYS A 875 -1.08 -14.94 30.50
CA LYS A 875 -0.89 -13.99 31.60
C LYS A 875 -0.45 -12.63 31.05
N ASN A 876 0.77 -12.22 31.35
CA ASN A 876 1.36 -10.96 30.91
C ASN A 876 2.10 -11.06 29.56
N PHE A 877 2.30 -12.25 29.02
CA PHE A 877 2.95 -12.46 27.73
C PHE A 877 1.96 -12.37 26.59
N THR A 878 2.37 -11.74 25.50
CA THR A 878 1.65 -11.72 24.23
C THR A 878 2.56 -12.22 23.12
N LEU A 879 2.06 -13.11 22.26
CA LEU A 879 2.75 -13.57 21.06
C LEU A 879 1.86 -13.33 19.85
N ASP A 880 2.37 -12.59 18.90
CA ASP A 880 1.72 -12.30 17.61
C ASP A 880 2.56 -12.88 16.48
N THR A 881 1.93 -13.57 15.53
CA THR A 881 2.59 -14.09 14.34
C THR A 881 1.77 -13.83 13.10
N GLN A 882 2.45 -13.55 12.00
CA GLN A 882 1.80 -13.35 10.69
C GLN A 882 2.63 -13.96 9.57
N PHE A 883 1.96 -14.70 8.71
CA PHE A 883 2.49 -15.20 7.45
C PHE A 883 1.75 -14.59 6.27
N SER A 884 2.44 -14.40 5.16
CA SER A 884 1.83 -14.09 3.86
C SER A 884 2.32 -15.05 2.81
N PHE A 885 1.48 -15.37 1.83
CA PHE A 885 1.86 -16.17 0.68
C PHE A 885 1.33 -15.55 -0.61
N VAL A 886 2.10 -15.77 -1.67
CA VAL A 886 1.72 -15.48 -3.06
C VAL A 886 2.11 -16.70 -3.87
N ALA A 887 1.23 -17.17 -4.76
CA ALA A 887 1.49 -18.37 -5.55
C ALA A 887 0.98 -18.22 -6.99
N ASP A 888 1.58 -19.02 -7.88
CA ASP A 888 1.34 -18.97 -9.31
C ASP A 888 1.66 -17.57 -9.87
N ILE A 889 2.87 -17.13 -9.59
CA ILE A 889 3.47 -15.89 -10.09
C ILE A 889 4.83 -16.22 -10.71
N TYR A 890 5.11 -15.64 -11.86
CA TYR A 890 6.35 -15.86 -12.58
C TYR A 890 7.03 -14.54 -12.91
N ARG A 891 8.37 -14.57 -12.93
CA ARG A 891 9.18 -13.37 -13.22
C ARG A 891 10.39 -13.74 -14.07
N ASN A 892 10.84 -12.78 -14.87
CA ASN A 892 12.13 -12.89 -15.54
C ASN A 892 13.26 -12.58 -14.55
N ASN A 893 14.17 -13.54 -14.34
CA ASN A 893 15.34 -13.36 -13.50
C ASN A 893 16.49 -12.79 -14.33
N GLY A 894 16.48 -11.47 -14.52
CA GLY A 894 17.51 -10.76 -15.27
C GLY A 894 18.86 -10.76 -14.57
N SER A 895 18.86 -10.75 -13.23
CA SER A 895 20.05 -10.84 -12.38
C SER A 895 20.83 -12.13 -12.67
N LEU A 896 20.13 -13.27 -12.66
CA LEU A 896 20.71 -14.55 -13.02
C LEU A 896 21.22 -14.58 -14.45
N GLY A 897 20.49 -13.97 -15.39
CA GLY A 897 20.89 -13.83 -16.78
C GLY A 897 22.22 -13.09 -16.95
N VAL A 898 22.54 -12.13 -16.08
CA VAL A 898 23.83 -11.39 -16.10
C VAL A 898 24.96 -12.26 -15.59
N ILE A 899 24.80 -12.91 -14.43
CA ILE A 899 25.90 -13.69 -13.81
C ILE A 899 26.16 -15.03 -14.49
N GLU A 900 25.20 -15.57 -15.27
CA GLU A 900 25.36 -16.77 -16.12
C GLU A 900 25.73 -16.44 -17.57
N ASP A 901 26.02 -15.17 -17.90
CA ASP A 901 26.38 -14.77 -19.27
C ASP A 901 27.85 -15.12 -19.58
N PRO A 902 28.13 -16.08 -20.47
CA PRO A 902 29.51 -16.47 -20.78
C PRO A 902 30.30 -15.38 -21.51
N THR A 903 29.64 -14.38 -22.10
CA THR A 903 30.30 -13.30 -22.82
C THR A 903 30.85 -12.21 -21.88
N LEU A 904 30.38 -12.15 -20.65
CA LEU A 904 30.84 -11.18 -19.64
C LEU A 904 32.00 -11.69 -18.80
N THR A 905 32.36 -12.94 -18.92
CA THR A 905 33.41 -13.59 -18.08
C THR A 905 34.79 -12.94 -18.17
N SER A 906 35.11 -12.21 -19.24
CA SER A 906 36.41 -11.49 -19.35
C SER A 906 36.45 -10.22 -18.53
N LEU A 907 35.31 -9.63 -18.21
CA LEU A 907 35.18 -8.31 -17.63
C LEU A 907 34.61 -8.31 -16.23
N SER A 908 33.90 -9.38 -15.84
CA SER A 908 33.16 -9.48 -14.58
C SER A 908 33.29 -10.85 -13.92
N ASN A 909 32.98 -10.91 -12.62
CA ASN A 909 32.76 -12.16 -11.94
C ASN A 909 31.47 -12.83 -12.47
N SER A 910 31.29 -14.09 -12.21
CA SER A 910 30.22 -14.88 -12.77
C SER A 910 29.73 -15.94 -11.78
N SER A 911 28.57 -16.53 -12.06
CA SER A 911 28.04 -17.65 -11.29
C SER A 911 28.95 -18.85 -11.31
N THR A 912 29.06 -19.56 -10.19
CA THR A 912 29.75 -20.88 -10.12
C THR A 912 29.13 -21.92 -11.05
N SER A 913 27.88 -21.75 -11.46
CA SER A 913 27.21 -22.63 -12.44
C SER A 913 27.96 -22.71 -13.77
N LEU A 914 28.72 -21.66 -14.14
CA LEU A 914 29.54 -21.67 -15.36
C LEU A 914 30.69 -22.69 -15.32
N LEU A 915 31.07 -23.18 -14.14
CA LEU A 915 32.08 -24.26 -14.01
C LEU A 915 31.55 -25.60 -14.51
N ASP A 916 30.21 -25.75 -14.52
CA ASP A 916 29.53 -26.93 -15.05
C ASP A 916 29.15 -26.80 -16.54
N ALA A 917 29.75 -25.84 -17.24
CA ALA A 917 29.47 -25.62 -18.66
C ALA A 917 29.88 -26.83 -19.50
N TRP A 918 29.19 -27.04 -20.61
CA TRP A 918 29.51 -28.07 -21.58
C TRP A 918 30.97 -27.91 -22.10
N GLN A 919 31.75 -28.97 -22.07
CA GLN A 919 33.18 -28.99 -22.47
C GLN A 919 33.46 -29.92 -23.64
N GLN A 920 32.76 -31.04 -23.75
CA GLN A 920 33.03 -32.06 -24.80
C GLN A 920 31.77 -32.80 -25.23
N PRO A 921 31.74 -33.37 -26.44
CA PRO A 921 30.61 -34.18 -26.90
C PRO A 921 30.25 -35.31 -25.94
N GLY A 922 28.98 -35.33 -25.56
CA GLY A 922 28.41 -36.27 -24.58
C GLY A 922 28.12 -35.64 -23.21
N ASP A 923 28.62 -34.46 -22.93
CA ASP A 923 28.28 -33.74 -21.69
C ASP A 923 26.79 -33.34 -21.66
N VAL A 924 26.13 -33.68 -20.56
CA VAL A 924 24.72 -33.32 -20.30
C VAL A 924 24.72 -32.25 -19.19
N THR A 925 24.52 -31.03 -19.55
CA THR A 925 24.58 -29.85 -18.63
C THR A 925 23.52 -28.84 -18.97
N TYR A 926 23.17 -28.02 -17.98
CA TYR A 926 22.25 -26.88 -18.11
C TYR A 926 22.96 -25.63 -18.70
N ILE A 927 24.27 -25.55 -18.57
CA ILE A 927 25.04 -24.38 -19.03
C ILE A 927 25.68 -24.73 -20.39
N PRO A 928 25.44 -23.91 -21.44
CA PRO A 928 26.02 -24.14 -22.76
C PRO A 928 27.56 -24.00 -22.75
N ALA A 929 28.18 -24.39 -23.82
CA ALA A 929 29.61 -24.12 -24.00
C ALA A 929 29.90 -22.64 -23.83
N LEU A 930 30.94 -22.27 -23.09
CA LEU A 930 31.30 -20.90 -22.80
C LEU A 930 31.67 -20.04 -24.03
N SER A 931 31.85 -20.68 -25.18
CA SER A 931 32.04 -20.04 -26.48
C SER A 931 30.74 -19.68 -27.19
N THR A 932 29.58 -20.10 -26.63
CA THR A 932 28.27 -19.88 -27.21
C THR A 932 27.83 -18.42 -27.00
N GLU A 933 27.05 -17.87 -27.93
CA GLU A 933 26.47 -16.54 -27.79
C GLU A 933 25.55 -16.44 -26.56
N SER A 934 25.56 -15.27 -25.94
CA SER A 934 24.64 -14.95 -24.85
C SER A 934 23.18 -15.02 -25.33
N ILE A 935 22.33 -15.65 -24.51
CA ILE A 935 20.87 -15.64 -24.72
C ILE A 935 20.14 -14.75 -23.73
N ARG A 936 20.89 -14.00 -22.89
CA ARG A 936 20.32 -13.10 -21.89
C ARG A 936 19.30 -12.11 -22.46
N ASN A 937 19.61 -11.54 -23.62
CA ASN A 937 18.79 -10.55 -24.29
C ASN A 937 17.77 -11.16 -25.27
N ARG A 938 17.82 -12.50 -25.51
CA ARG A 938 16.85 -13.18 -26.36
C ARG A 938 15.55 -13.38 -25.60
N LEU A 939 14.42 -13.36 -26.30
CA LEU A 939 13.08 -13.49 -25.71
C LEU A 939 12.76 -14.98 -25.46
N THR A 940 13.58 -15.64 -24.61
CA THR A 940 13.39 -17.05 -24.22
C THR A 940 12.80 -17.17 -22.81
N ASP A 941 12.28 -18.35 -22.49
CA ASP A 941 11.74 -18.68 -21.16
C ASP A 941 12.80 -19.23 -20.18
N ARG A 942 14.09 -19.33 -20.57
CA ARG A 942 15.17 -19.88 -19.72
C ARG A 942 15.26 -19.23 -18.34
N TYR A 943 15.06 -17.94 -18.26
CA TYR A 943 15.14 -17.17 -17.02
C TYR A 943 13.77 -16.77 -16.47
N ILE A 944 12.68 -17.35 -16.98
CA ILE A 944 11.34 -17.12 -16.41
C ILE A 944 11.11 -18.14 -15.31
N GLU A 945 11.19 -17.69 -14.07
CA GLU A 945 11.16 -18.53 -12.87
C GLU A 945 9.89 -18.38 -12.05
N ASP A 946 9.58 -19.42 -11.25
CA ASP A 946 8.52 -19.41 -10.25
C ASP A 946 8.94 -18.53 -9.07
N ALA A 947 8.29 -17.36 -8.93
CA ALA A 947 8.48 -16.40 -7.87
C ALA A 947 7.45 -16.54 -6.74
N SER A 948 6.78 -17.70 -6.64
CA SER A 948 5.87 -18.02 -5.54
C SER A 948 6.63 -18.09 -4.21
N PHE A 949 6.01 -17.60 -3.14
CA PHE A 949 6.64 -17.62 -1.82
C PHE A 949 5.65 -17.73 -0.66
N LEU A 950 6.15 -18.23 0.47
CA LEU A 950 5.58 -18.11 1.80
C LEU A 950 6.57 -17.35 2.67
N ARG A 951 6.12 -16.29 3.38
CA ARG A 951 6.99 -15.46 4.22
C ARG A 951 6.43 -15.31 5.62
N LEU A 952 7.28 -15.52 6.64
CA LEU A 952 7.01 -15.10 8.01
C LEU A 952 7.21 -13.59 8.10
N ARG A 953 6.10 -12.85 7.99
CA ARG A 953 6.08 -11.37 7.95
C ARG A 953 6.39 -10.74 9.28
N ASN A 954 5.81 -11.29 10.33
CA ASN A 954 5.95 -10.73 11.67
C ASN A 954 5.93 -11.83 12.73
N ILE A 955 6.77 -11.68 13.72
CA ILE A 955 6.69 -12.36 15.00
C ILE A 955 7.01 -11.35 16.10
N THR A 956 6.09 -11.15 17.04
CA THR A 956 6.24 -10.19 18.16
C THR A 956 5.98 -10.90 19.46
N LEU A 957 6.94 -10.84 20.38
CA LEU A 957 6.80 -11.29 21.76
C LEU A 957 6.77 -10.07 22.69
N GLY A 958 5.66 -9.86 23.40
CA GLY A 958 5.47 -8.76 24.32
C GLY A 958 5.30 -9.22 25.76
N TYR A 959 5.66 -8.36 26.72
CA TYR A 959 5.44 -8.54 28.13
C TYR A 959 4.83 -7.29 28.75
N ASN A 960 3.66 -7.43 29.39
CA ASN A 960 2.94 -6.36 30.08
C ASN A 960 3.42 -6.26 31.53
N LEU A 961 4.02 -5.13 31.90
CA LEU A 961 4.59 -4.84 33.20
C LEU A 961 3.57 -4.29 34.20
N GLY A 962 2.30 -4.13 33.84
CA GLY A 962 1.26 -3.48 34.63
C GLY A 962 1.18 -4.03 36.07
N ASN A 963 1.30 -5.34 36.25
CA ASN A 963 1.29 -6.00 37.59
C ASN A 963 2.51 -5.71 38.43
N LEU A 964 3.58 -5.13 37.91
CA LEU A 964 4.79 -4.74 38.61
C LEU A 964 4.80 -3.26 39.01
N LEU A 965 3.82 -2.48 38.54
CA LEU A 965 3.70 -1.06 38.84
C LEU A 965 3.12 -0.92 40.27
N LYS A 966 3.71 -0.04 41.06
CA LYS A 966 3.21 0.26 42.41
C LYS A 966 1.90 1.01 42.34
N GLU A 967 1.02 0.74 43.28
CA GLU A 967 -0.21 1.52 43.49
C GLU A 967 0.14 3.02 43.69
N GLY A 968 -0.52 3.90 42.95
CA GLY A 968 -0.19 5.34 42.88
C GLY A 968 0.96 5.74 41.95
N SER A 969 1.48 4.80 41.16
CA SER A 969 2.42 5.13 40.06
C SER A 969 1.77 6.08 39.06
N PRO A 970 2.49 7.11 38.54
CA PRO A 970 2.00 7.90 37.42
C PRO A 970 1.88 7.10 36.12
N ILE A 971 2.52 5.92 36.05
CA ILE A 971 2.43 5.02 34.88
C ILE A 971 1.25 4.08 35.07
N SER A 972 0.28 4.14 34.18
CA SER A 972 -0.91 3.30 34.21
C SER A 972 -0.71 1.95 33.47
N LYS A 973 0.09 1.92 32.40
CA LYS A 973 0.43 0.71 31.65
C LYS A 973 1.86 0.81 31.12
N MET A 974 2.54 -0.32 31.05
CA MET A 974 3.88 -0.42 30.48
C MET A 974 4.03 -1.78 29.79
N LYS A 975 4.46 -1.79 28.54
CA LYS A 975 4.71 -2.99 27.72
C LYS A 975 6.11 -2.89 27.11
N VAL A 976 6.88 -3.98 27.21
CA VAL A 976 8.13 -4.17 26.47
C VAL A 976 7.90 -5.29 25.47
N PHE A 977 8.45 -5.15 24.28
CA PHE A 977 8.33 -6.19 23.26
C PHE A 977 9.59 -6.33 22.41
N VAL A 978 9.78 -7.51 21.87
CA VAL A 978 10.76 -7.81 20.82
C VAL A 978 10.02 -8.30 19.57
N GLN A 979 10.51 -7.93 18.41
CA GLN A 979 9.87 -8.20 17.15
C GLN A 979 10.88 -8.57 16.09
N ALA A 980 10.50 -9.45 15.16
CA ALA A 980 11.22 -9.70 13.93
C ALA A 980 10.25 -9.62 12.74
N GLU A 981 10.64 -8.88 11.70
CA GLU A 981 9.90 -8.78 10.44
C GLU A 981 10.67 -9.46 9.30
N ASN A 982 9.92 -10.07 8.36
CA ASN A 982 10.45 -10.74 7.17
C ASN A 982 11.53 -11.79 7.48
N LEU A 983 11.37 -12.49 8.60
CA LEU A 983 12.43 -13.32 9.20
C LEU A 983 12.83 -14.47 8.27
N ILE A 984 11.87 -15.16 7.67
CA ILE A 984 12.09 -16.32 6.79
C ILE A 984 11.19 -16.21 5.56
N THR A 985 11.78 -16.46 4.39
CA THR A 985 11.06 -16.59 3.11
C THR A 985 11.35 -17.95 2.50
N TRP A 986 10.30 -18.73 2.24
CA TRP A 986 10.38 -19.99 1.50
C TRP A 986 9.93 -19.75 0.07
N SER A 987 10.84 -19.93 -0.88
CA SER A 987 10.60 -19.75 -2.32
C SER A 987 11.52 -20.64 -3.13
N LYS A 988 11.17 -20.87 -4.40
CA LYS A 988 12.05 -21.46 -5.41
C LYS A 988 12.86 -20.42 -6.19
N TRP A 989 12.56 -19.16 -5.96
CA TRP A 989 13.21 -18.04 -6.62
C TRP A 989 14.72 -18.04 -6.35
N ARG A 990 15.51 -17.93 -7.40
CA ARG A 990 16.96 -17.76 -7.32
C ARG A 990 17.27 -16.27 -7.40
N GLY A 991 17.61 -15.65 -6.30
CA GLY A 991 17.86 -14.20 -6.21
C GLY A 991 17.63 -13.69 -4.79
N TRP A 992 17.62 -12.38 -4.67
CA TRP A 992 17.43 -11.73 -3.38
C TRP A 992 16.02 -11.91 -2.82
N ASP A 993 15.02 -11.45 -3.55
CA ASP A 993 13.65 -11.39 -3.02
C ASP A 993 12.63 -11.68 -4.13
N PRO A 994 11.79 -12.72 -3.98
CA PRO A 994 10.73 -13.01 -4.95
C PRO A 994 9.67 -11.92 -5.06
N GLU A 995 9.65 -10.95 -4.12
CA GLU A 995 8.66 -9.90 -4.04
C GLU A 995 9.13 -8.57 -4.66
N SER A 996 10.44 -8.34 -4.74
CA SER A 996 10.99 -7.16 -5.39
C SER A 996 10.65 -7.13 -6.88
N SER A 997 10.66 -5.93 -7.48
CA SER A 997 10.47 -5.73 -8.92
C SER A 997 9.16 -6.27 -9.52
N PHE A 998 8.06 -5.97 -8.90
CA PHE A 998 6.73 -6.47 -9.24
C PHE A 998 6.30 -6.27 -10.71
N ARG A 999 6.84 -5.27 -11.42
CA ARG A 999 6.39 -4.92 -12.78
C ARG A 999 7.17 -5.57 -13.92
N SER A 1000 8.47 -5.75 -13.78
CA SER A 1000 9.34 -6.08 -14.94
C SER A 1000 10.19 -7.34 -14.79
N GLY A 1001 10.22 -7.95 -13.63
CA GLY A 1001 11.20 -8.96 -13.28
C GLY A 1001 12.36 -8.37 -12.49
N ASP A 1002 13.13 -9.23 -11.84
CA ASP A 1002 14.27 -8.83 -11.00
C ASP A 1002 15.48 -8.46 -11.86
N PHE A 1003 16.09 -7.34 -11.54
CA PHE A 1003 17.37 -6.93 -12.09
C PHE A 1003 18.24 -6.25 -11.02
N PHE A 1004 18.67 -7.03 -10.01
CA PHE A 1004 19.43 -6.52 -8.86
C PHE A 1004 18.69 -5.39 -8.13
N ASP A 1005 17.41 -5.65 -7.81
CA ASP A 1005 16.58 -4.73 -7.05
C ASP A 1005 16.90 -4.77 -5.56
N TYR A 1006 16.58 -3.71 -4.84
CA TYR A 1006 16.75 -3.64 -3.39
C TYR A 1006 15.77 -4.61 -2.69
N PRO A 1007 16.25 -5.66 -1.99
CA PRO A 1007 15.38 -6.65 -1.38
C PRO A 1007 14.72 -6.12 -0.10
N THR A 1008 13.59 -6.71 0.27
CA THR A 1008 12.95 -6.46 1.55
C THR A 1008 13.80 -6.99 2.70
N SER A 1009 14.27 -6.11 3.58
CA SER A 1009 15.17 -6.44 4.69
C SER A 1009 14.49 -7.25 5.79
N LYS A 1010 15.25 -8.09 6.51
CA LYS A 1010 14.89 -8.64 7.82
C LYS A 1010 15.09 -7.53 8.86
N ILE A 1011 14.08 -7.27 9.70
CA ILE A 1011 14.16 -6.20 10.73
C ILE A 1011 13.95 -6.82 12.11
N PHE A 1012 14.84 -6.52 13.04
CA PHE A 1012 14.74 -6.91 14.44
C PHE A 1012 14.58 -5.67 15.31
N THR A 1013 13.57 -5.66 16.19
CA THR A 1013 13.20 -4.48 16.95
C THR A 1013 12.98 -4.83 18.43
N ILE A 1014 13.41 -3.94 19.31
CA ILE A 1014 12.97 -3.88 20.71
C ILE A 1014 12.17 -2.61 20.92
N GLY A 1015 11.04 -2.70 21.61
CA GLY A 1015 10.14 -1.57 21.81
C GLY A 1015 9.63 -1.47 23.24
N LEU A 1016 9.30 -0.23 23.60
CA LEU A 1016 8.71 0.17 24.87
C LEU A 1016 7.46 1.00 24.60
N ASP A 1017 6.36 0.69 25.31
CA ASP A 1017 5.09 1.45 25.25
C ASP A 1017 4.66 1.77 26.70
N VAL A 1018 4.50 3.05 27.02
CA VAL A 1018 4.19 3.56 28.36
C VAL A 1018 3.02 4.52 28.30
N ASN A 1019 2.01 4.25 29.13
CA ASN A 1019 0.87 5.16 29.36
C ASN A 1019 0.98 5.78 30.75
N PHE A 1020 0.85 7.11 30.80
CA PHE A 1020 0.85 7.93 31.99
C PHE A 1020 -0.54 8.36 32.36
#